data_1a2d5854d31430fc4f1d9755f57e86ec
#
_entry.id   1a2d5854d31430fc4f1d9755f57e86ec
#
_cell.length_a   1.000
_cell.length_b   1.000
_cell.length_c   1.000
_cell.angle_alpha   90.00
_cell.angle_beta   90.00
_cell.angle_gamma   90.00
#
_symmetry.space_group_name_H-M   'P 1'
#
loop_
_entity.id
_entity.type
_entity.pdbx_description
1 polymer ?
#
loop_
_entity_poly.entity_id
_entity_poly.type
_entity_poly.pdbx_seq_one_letter_code
_entity_poly.pdbx_strand_id
1 'polypeptide(L)'
;MDQRTASSDENGPITLTVWHTFAAESKEENVFLQSVKEFESQHPNITVDVALVPFGDADNLFMTAAQGGEAPDLMRLSSDQLGAIGEVRVDGFPLLEDLRPHLTPVERSQFEEQALHAMRYDEALYGVPASQDALSLIYNKALFDARGVDYPDETWTQHDLLEAAQSLTYQDVQGLAVPVKSAYWWFGFQAGYNGSLFDESGRPSLNSNGSSAALDWLLDLEQEHNVVATGTQTEGMKNQFIASKAAMIVDGPWNWATYEASRLDVGQSILPTIAETGERVAPLVTYKGWTVSKQSAHKLAAVELALYLSSEDVQKTFALETYTLPTHSALGQDPEVRDDPVLSGFMDQLSVGTPAPTTRAMALVYGPLVTAFEQVYTETASAQEALDGANAELISQIDGLQQAQPPPENEGYRTVAINFTTDGSVDYTVTVDGEVHSALTQNHSLLSGLPPYEVCSSDGIELLKSPTKRVFESNASIIECSLTGMVPNTVHLVQVQGENGVVFEAELSTSVGDVVPETGDTSPVLFALGAIFVSLVALLSYGRAMDVKAGRLHAKSAHIYIAPAMLALAILTFYPVLYGFWLSFTDADATRLGDQTFVGLVNFIEVFTASGFLRVTLFTLIWTVVNVTAHIGLGLFLAMVLQYGNIRGKTIYRTVLLLPWAIPSYISVLVWKGMFQPEGLVNDVLGTDLHFLADPTGAQLVVIFVNIWLGVPFMMMSLSGALQALPRDMYEAAQLDGVSSWDSFRHLTLPNLKSALVPLSLLGFIWTFNMFNVIYLLTDGGPDLYFGEPGQTDILITYVYDVAFRDGAYGVAAAWSVVIFFMLLAFSWTYMKRTNATEATV
;
A
#
# COMPACT_ATOMS: atom_id res chain seq x y z
N MET A 1 0.63 -37.93 8.29
CA MET A 1 1.61 -37.40 9.26
C MET A 1 2.92 -38.15 9.07
N ASP A 2 3.68 -37.77 8.06
CA ASP A 2 5.04 -38.27 7.88
C ASP A 2 6.01 -37.22 8.38
N GLN A 3 6.94 -37.66 9.20
CA GLN A 3 7.92 -36.84 9.87
C GLN A 3 8.81 -36.13 8.84
N ARG A 4 8.57 -34.82 8.64
CA ARG A 4 9.62 -33.92 8.12
C ARG A 4 10.73 -33.94 9.19
N THR A 5 11.85 -34.60 8.93
CA THR A 5 13.02 -34.53 9.78
C THR A 5 13.63 -33.12 9.61
N ALA A 6 13.23 -32.20 10.50
CA ALA A 6 13.89 -30.91 10.67
C ALA A 6 15.40 -31.15 10.81
N SER A 7 16.19 -30.38 10.11
CA SER A 7 17.62 -30.32 10.35
C SER A 7 17.88 -29.92 11.80
N SER A 8 18.88 -30.47 12.43
CA SER A 8 19.14 -30.50 13.85
C SER A 8 19.38 -29.15 14.56
N ASP A 9 19.16 -28.02 13.88
CA ASP A 9 19.36 -26.68 14.43
C ASP A 9 18.06 -25.90 14.74
N GLU A 10 16.87 -26.39 14.37
CA GLU A 10 15.58 -25.69 14.58
C GLU A 10 14.85 -26.06 15.89
N ASN A 11 15.49 -26.69 16.84
CA ASN A 11 14.89 -27.05 18.14
C ASN A 11 14.85 -25.89 19.16
N GLY A 12 15.22 -24.67 18.77
CA GLY A 12 15.15 -23.46 19.60
C GLY A 12 13.82 -22.71 19.46
N PRO A 13 13.57 -21.72 20.33
CA PRO A 13 12.42 -20.83 20.13
C PRO A 13 12.63 -20.00 18.85
N ILE A 14 11.61 -20.00 17.98
CA ILE A 14 11.57 -19.28 16.70
C ILE A 14 10.59 -18.12 16.84
N THR A 15 10.95 -16.95 16.36
CA THR A 15 10.00 -15.83 16.17
C THR A 15 9.86 -15.56 14.68
N LEU A 16 8.64 -15.66 14.16
CA LEU A 16 8.30 -15.30 12.79
C LEU A 16 7.68 -13.92 12.76
N THR A 17 8.17 -13.07 11.88
CA THR A 17 7.58 -11.77 11.57
C THR A 17 6.59 -11.90 10.42
N VAL A 18 5.35 -11.44 10.63
CA VAL A 18 4.28 -11.58 9.63
C VAL A 18 3.65 -10.23 9.34
N TRP A 19 3.61 -9.86 8.07
CA TRP A 19 2.86 -8.69 7.61
C TRP A 19 1.56 -9.10 6.94
N HIS A 20 0.47 -8.44 7.31
CA HIS A 20 -0.84 -8.65 6.70
C HIS A 20 -1.48 -7.35 6.24
N THR A 21 -2.43 -7.48 5.32
CA THR A 21 -3.13 -6.38 4.66
C THR A 21 -4.64 -6.35 4.95
N PHE A 22 -5.09 -7.03 5.99
CA PHE A 22 -6.48 -6.95 6.42
C PHE A 22 -6.77 -5.57 7.00
N ALA A 23 -8.00 -5.06 6.82
CA ALA A 23 -8.37 -3.78 7.39
C ALA A 23 -8.33 -3.84 8.92
N ALA A 24 -7.83 -2.78 9.57
CA ALA A 24 -7.74 -2.71 11.02
C ALA A 24 -9.11 -2.91 11.69
N GLU A 25 -9.15 -3.72 12.75
CA GLU A 25 -10.35 -4.03 13.54
C GLU A 25 -11.48 -4.72 12.75
N SER A 26 -11.19 -5.19 11.51
CA SER A 26 -12.15 -5.92 10.70
C SER A 26 -12.41 -7.34 11.24
N LYS A 27 -13.52 -7.95 10.80
CA LYS A 27 -13.78 -9.37 11.10
C LYS A 27 -12.68 -10.26 10.53
N GLU A 28 -12.17 -9.95 9.33
CA GLU A 28 -11.09 -10.70 8.68
C GLU A 28 -9.80 -10.67 9.51
N GLU A 29 -9.39 -9.49 10.01
CA GLU A 29 -8.24 -9.37 10.89
C GLU A 29 -8.41 -10.18 12.18
N ASN A 30 -9.61 -10.16 12.76
CA ASN A 30 -9.89 -10.94 13.97
C ASN A 30 -9.79 -12.45 13.75
N VAL A 31 -10.32 -12.97 12.61
CA VAL A 31 -10.19 -14.39 12.23
C VAL A 31 -8.71 -14.74 12.01
N PHE A 32 -7.96 -13.88 11.32
CA PHE A 32 -6.54 -14.06 11.11
C PHE A 32 -5.75 -14.14 12.43
N LEU A 33 -5.94 -13.16 13.33
CA LEU A 33 -5.26 -13.11 14.62
C LEU A 33 -5.61 -14.30 15.52
N GLN A 34 -6.85 -14.79 15.43
CA GLN A 34 -7.24 -16.00 16.11
C GLN A 34 -6.54 -17.24 15.53
N SER A 35 -6.50 -17.37 14.21
CA SER A 35 -5.80 -18.48 13.54
C SER A 35 -4.31 -18.50 13.87
N VAL A 36 -3.66 -17.33 13.96
CA VAL A 36 -2.27 -17.22 14.43
C VAL A 36 -2.11 -17.78 15.85
N LYS A 37 -2.99 -17.40 16.78
CA LYS A 37 -2.95 -17.91 18.16
C LYS A 37 -3.18 -19.41 18.24
N GLU A 38 -4.03 -19.94 17.39
CA GLU A 38 -4.27 -21.39 17.32
C GLU A 38 -3.04 -22.11 16.78
N PHE A 39 -2.38 -21.55 15.76
CA PHE A 39 -1.11 -22.08 15.28
C PHE A 39 -0.02 -22.09 16.38
N GLU A 40 0.17 -21.00 17.10
CA GLU A 40 1.12 -20.91 18.21
C GLU A 40 0.82 -21.96 19.31
N SER A 41 -0.46 -22.23 19.57
CA SER A 41 -0.86 -23.25 20.55
C SER A 41 -0.47 -24.68 20.11
N GLN A 42 -0.44 -24.94 18.81
CA GLN A 42 -0.02 -26.21 18.21
C GLN A 42 1.49 -26.30 18.06
N HIS A 43 2.18 -25.16 17.99
CA HIS A 43 3.64 -25.03 17.80
C HIS A 43 4.28 -24.20 18.92
N PRO A 44 4.42 -24.74 20.13
CA PRO A 44 4.84 -23.97 21.31
C PRO A 44 6.25 -23.37 21.23
N ASN A 45 7.07 -23.79 20.28
CA ASN A 45 8.39 -23.26 20.01
C ASN A 45 8.38 -22.10 19.00
N ILE A 46 7.24 -21.80 18.36
CA ILE A 46 7.08 -20.72 17.40
C ILE A 46 6.24 -19.61 18.02
N THR A 47 6.73 -18.37 17.94
CA THR A 47 6.00 -17.16 18.27
C THR A 47 5.86 -16.33 16.99
N VAL A 48 4.68 -15.73 16.78
CA VAL A 48 4.39 -14.94 15.58
C VAL A 48 4.20 -13.47 15.96
N ASP A 49 5.09 -12.62 15.47
CA ASP A 49 4.99 -11.16 15.61
C ASP A 49 4.30 -10.58 14.37
N VAL A 50 3.13 -9.99 14.57
CA VAL A 50 2.22 -9.58 13.49
C VAL A 50 2.21 -8.07 13.35
N ALA A 51 2.36 -7.59 12.10
CA ALA A 51 2.21 -6.18 11.75
C ALA A 51 1.21 -5.99 10.61
N LEU A 52 0.34 -4.97 10.75
CA LEU A 52 -0.55 -4.53 9.70
C LEU A 52 0.20 -3.55 8.79
N VAL A 53 0.09 -3.78 7.47
CA VAL A 53 0.54 -2.84 6.44
C VAL A 53 -0.65 -2.47 5.54
N PRO A 54 -0.78 -1.20 5.10
CA PRO A 54 -1.83 -0.80 4.18
C PRO A 54 -1.74 -1.59 2.87
N PHE A 55 -2.88 -2.05 2.35
CA PHE A 55 -2.94 -2.87 1.14
C PHE A 55 -2.29 -2.18 -0.07
N GLY A 56 -2.57 -0.88 -0.27
CA GLY A 56 -2.02 -0.12 -1.40
C GLY A 56 -0.52 0.16 -1.34
N ASP A 57 0.11 0.01 -0.15
CA ASP A 57 1.53 0.29 0.04
C ASP A 57 2.35 -1.00 0.24
N ALA A 58 1.68 -2.15 0.28
CA ALA A 58 2.23 -3.41 0.77
C ALA A 58 3.44 -3.91 -0.03
N ASP A 59 3.36 -3.85 -1.35
CA ASP A 59 4.42 -4.27 -2.27
C ASP A 59 5.66 -3.37 -2.16
N ASN A 60 5.48 -2.05 -2.17
CA ASN A 60 6.56 -1.08 -2.04
C ASN A 60 7.24 -1.14 -0.67
N LEU A 61 6.45 -1.28 0.40
CA LEU A 61 6.99 -1.46 1.75
C LEU A 61 7.79 -2.76 1.86
N PHE A 62 7.28 -3.86 1.29
CA PHE A 62 7.99 -5.13 1.27
C PHE A 62 9.30 -5.04 0.48
N MET A 63 9.26 -4.49 -0.74
CA MET A 63 10.46 -4.32 -1.56
C MET A 63 11.52 -3.48 -0.86
N THR A 64 11.11 -2.40 -0.21
CA THR A 64 12.00 -1.53 0.55
C THR A 64 12.62 -2.25 1.74
N ALA A 65 11.80 -2.95 2.53
CA ALA A 65 12.27 -3.71 3.69
C ALA A 65 13.23 -4.83 3.26
N ALA A 66 12.91 -5.55 2.18
CA ALA A 66 13.76 -6.60 1.65
C ALA A 66 15.10 -6.08 1.13
N GLN A 67 15.12 -4.93 0.46
CA GLN A 67 16.36 -4.30 0.04
C GLN A 67 17.19 -3.79 1.23
N GLY A 68 16.53 -3.40 2.32
CA GLY A 68 17.18 -3.03 3.59
C GLY A 68 17.59 -4.21 4.47
N GLY A 69 17.23 -5.44 4.14
CA GLY A 69 17.49 -6.62 4.95
C GLY A 69 16.57 -6.80 6.16
N GLU A 70 15.42 -6.14 6.15
CA GLU A 70 14.45 -6.09 7.26
C GLU A 70 13.08 -6.62 6.80
N ALA A 71 13.05 -7.48 5.75
CA ALA A 71 11.81 -8.07 5.27
C ALA A 71 11.18 -8.98 6.34
N PRO A 72 9.83 -9.04 6.42
CA PRO A 72 9.16 -10.03 7.27
C PRO A 72 9.44 -11.45 6.77
N ASP A 73 9.30 -12.44 7.63
CA ASP A 73 9.42 -13.86 7.23
C ASP A 73 8.27 -14.28 6.33
N LEU A 74 7.07 -13.78 6.60
CA LEU A 74 5.85 -14.09 5.87
C LEU A 74 5.05 -12.82 5.58
N MET A 75 4.50 -12.71 4.36
CA MET A 75 3.66 -11.58 3.98
C MET A 75 2.46 -12.02 3.16
N ARG A 76 1.29 -11.38 3.42
CA ARG A 76 0.10 -11.52 2.59
C ARG A 76 0.15 -10.56 1.41
N LEU A 77 0.25 -11.10 0.20
CA LEU A 77 0.30 -10.33 -1.05
C LEU A 77 -0.85 -10.70 -1.98
N SER A 78 -1.20 -9.76 -2.86
CA SER A 78 -2.13 -9.99 -3.96
C SER A 78 -1.40 -10.42 -5.24
N SER A 79 -2.06 -11.23 -6.06
CA SER A 79 -1.47 -11.79 -7.30
C SER A 79 -1.06 -10.71 -8.31
N ASP A 80 -1.76 -9.61 -8.37
CA ASP A 80 -1.45 -8.48 -9.24
C ASP A 80 -0.21 -7.68 -8.80
N GLN A 81 0.19 -7.81 -7.52
CA GLN A 81 1.41 -7.21 -6.97
C GLN A 81 2.66 -8.08 -7.22
N LEU A 82 2.49 -9.37 -7.50
CA LEU A 82 3.64 -10.29 -7.69
C LEU A 82 4.54 -9.89 -8.86
N GLY A 83 3.97 -9.30 -9.91
CA GLY A 83 4.74 -8.82 -11.06
C GLY A 83 5.76 -7.73 -10.71
N ALA A 84 5.43 -6.84 -9.77
CA ALA A 84 6.34 -5.80 -9.29
C ALA A 84 7.49 -6.39 -8.46
N ILE A 85 7.16 -7.29 -7.53
CA ILE A 85 8.13 -7.86 -6.59
C ILE A 85 8.98 -8.94 -7.23
N GLY A 86 8.38 -9.75 -8.13
CA GLY A 86 9.01 -10.92 -8.72
C GLY A 86 10.26 -10.64 -9.56
N GLU A 87 10.39 -9.43 -10.11
CA GLU A 87 11.58 -9.04 -10.87
C GLU A 87 12.70 -8.42 -10.05
N VAL A 88 12.37 -7.92 -8.85
CA VAL A 88 13.38 -7.26 -8.01
C VAL A 88 14.36 -8.29 -7.47
N ARG A 89 15.64 -7.94 -7.52
CA ARG A 89 16.75 -8.77 -7.04
C ARG A 89 17.57 -7.99 -6.03
N VAL A 90 18.00 -8.68 -4.98
CA VAL A 90 19.00 -8.20 -4.04
C VAL A 90 20.17 -9.18 -4.11
N ASP A 91 21.36 -8.68 -4.44
CA ASP A 91 22.56 -9.49 -4.66
C ASP A 91 22.34 -10.66 -5.65
N GLY A 92 21.50 -10.44 -6.68
CA GLY A 92 21.16 -11.45 -7.70
C GLY A 92 20.03 -12.42 -7.29
N PHE A 93 19.56 -12.39 -6.05
CA PHE A 93 18.49 -13.27 -5.56
C PHE A 93 17.11 -12.58 -5.64
N PRO A 94 16.03 -13.34 -5.94
CA PRO A 94 14.68 -12.82 -5.83
C PRO A 94 14.36 -12.42 -4.39
N LEU A 95 13.40 -11.53 -4.20
CA LEU A 95 12.97 -11.12 -2.86
C LEU A 95 12.12 -12.17 -2.15
N LEU A 96 11.41 -12.98 -2.92
CA LEU A 96 10.54 -14.05 -2.42
C LEU A 96 11.18 -15.43 -2.58
N GLU A 97 10.89 -16.32 -1.66
CA GLU A 97 11.30 -17.72 -1.72
C GLU A 97 10.42 -18.49 -2.72
N ASP A 98 11.05 -19.29 -3.58
CA ASP A 98 10.31 -20.22 -4.43
C ASP A 98 9.77 -21.39 -3.59
N LEU A 99 8.45 -21.49 -3.50
CA LEU A 99 7.79 -22.48 -2.65
C LEU A 99 7.68 -23.86 -3.27
N ARG A 100 8.02 -24.04 -4.56
CA ARG A 100 7.94 -25.36 -5.21
C ARG A 100 8.75 -26.46 -4.51
N PRO A 101 9.96 -26.17 -3.97
CA PRO A 101 10.72 -27.17 -3.21
C PRO A 101 10.15 -27.47 -1.84
N HIS A 102 9.35 -26.53 -1.29
CA HIS A 102 8.84 -26.62 0.07
C HIS A 102 7.45 -27.24 0.15
N LEU A 103 6.74 -27.35 -0.98
CA LEU A 103 5.38 -27.89 -1.05
C LEU A 103 5.36 -29.25 -1.75
N THR A 104 4.85 -30.25 -1.06
CA THR A 104 4.63 -31.56 -1.68
C THR A 104 3.54 -31.48 -2.77
N PRO A 105 3.51 -32.44 -3.72
CA PRO A 105 2.44 -32.53 -4.70
C PRO A 105 1.04 -32.63 -4.05
N VAL A 106 0.93 -33.29 -2.90
CA VAL A 106 -0.34 -33.41 -2.15
C VAL A 106 -0.79 -32.09 -1.60
N GLU A 107 0.10 -31.33 -0.97
CA GLU A 107 -0.23 -30.01 -0.44
C GLU A 107 -0.65 -29.04 -1.55
N ARG A 108 0.03 -29.08 -2.71
CA ARG A 108 -0.36 -28.26 -3.87
C ARG A 108 -1.72 -28.67 -4.46
N SER A 109 -2.03 -29.95 -4.49
CA SER A 109 -3.31 -30.43 -5.03
C SER A 109 -4.54 -30.06 -4.17
N GLN A 110 -4.33 -29.51 -2.98
CA GLN A 110 -5.40 -28.99 -2.12
C GLN A 110 -5.98 -27.67 -2.63
N PHE A 111 -5.27 -26.95 -3.47
CA PHE A 111 -5.70 -25.64 -3.98
C PHE A 111 -6.21 -25.75 -5.42
N GLU A 112 -7.07 -24.81 -5.80
CA GLU A 112 -7.49 -24.65 -7.18
C GLU A 112 -6.28 -24.37 -8.08
N GLU A 113 -6.23 -25.02 -9.25
CA GLU A 113 -5.11 -24.88 -10.19
C GLU A 113 -4.87 -23.42 -10.59
N GLN A 114 -5.97 -22.69 -10.79
CA GLN A 114 -5.93 -21.28 -11.17
C GLN A 114 -5.37 -20.39 -10.05
N ALA A 115 -5.69 -20.69 -8.79
CA ALA A 115 -5.15 -19.98 -7.63
C ALA A 115 -3.64 -20.21 -7.49
N LEU A 116 -3.18 -21.45 -7.69
CA LEU A 116 -1.74 -21.74 -7.71
C LEU A 116 -1.03 -21.05 -8.89
N HIS A 117 -1.68 -20.99 -10.05
CA HIS A 117 -1.12 -20.29 -11.20
C HIS A 117 -1.01 -18.79 -10.95
N ALA A 118 -2.00 -18.19 -10.31
CA ALA A 118 -2.00 -16.77 -9.97
C ALA A 118 -0.95 -16.39 -8.90
N MET A 119 -0.47 -17.35 -8.11
CA MET A 119 0.61 -17.11 -7.14
C MET A 119 2.01 -17.34 -7.73
N ARG A 120 2.15 -17.28 -9.06
CA ARG A 120 3.41 -17.46 -9.75
C ARG A 120 3.86 -16.20 -10.44
N TYR A 121 5.16 -16.07 -10.46
CA TYR A 121 5.83 -15.12 -11.34
C TYR A 121 6.98 -15.86 -12.05
N ASP A 122 7.05 -15.70 -13.37
CA ASP A 122 7.92 -16.49 -14.22
C ASP A 122 7.66 -17.99 -13.99
N GLU A 123 8.63 -18.80 -13.61
CA GLU A 123 8.41 -20.21 -13.32
C GLU A 123 8.24 -20.51 -11.82
N ALA A 124 8.54 -19.56 -10.95
CA ALA A 124 8.53 -19.75 -9.51
C ALA A 124 7.13 -19.62 -8.89
N LEU A 125 6.84 -20.42 -7.87
CA LEU A 125 5.65 -20.29 -7.05
C LEU A 125 6.00 -19.52 -5.80
N TYR A 126 5.50 -18.28 -5.66
CA TYR A 126 5.88 -17.40 -4.59
C TYR A 126 4.89 -17.35 -3.43
N GLY A 127 3.68 -17.87 -3.59
CA GLY A 127 2.69 -17.81 -2.52
C GLY A 127 1.84 -19.06 -2.39
N VAL A 128 1.39 -19.33 -1.16
CA VAL A 128 0.32 -20.29 -0.87
C VAL A 128 -1.01 -19.57 -0.95
N PRO A 129 -1.93 -19.92 -1.89
CA PRO A 129 -3.18 -19.22 -2.06
C PRO A 129 -4.06 -19.31 -0.81
N ALA A 130 -4.67 -18.19 -0.40
CA ALA A 130 -5.50 -18.12 0.81
C ALA A 130 -6.92 -17.63 0.54
N SER A 131 -7.09 -16.73 -0.45
CA SER A 131 -8.40 -16.21 -0.84
C SER A 131 -8.40 -15.72 -2.29
N GLN A 132 -9.60 -15.55 -2.84
CA GLN A 132 -9.82 -14.97 -4.17
C GLN A 132 -10.96 -13.96 -4.11
N ASP A 133 -10.95 -12.97 -5.01
CA ASP A 133 -11.92 -11.90 -5.04
C ASP A 133 -12.26 -11.49 -6.47
N ALA A 134 -13.50 -11.01 -6.65
CA ALA A 134 -13.94 -10.29 -7.84
C ALA A 134 -15.04 -9.28 -7.47
N LEU A 135 -15.17 -8.22 -8.26
CA LEU A 135 -16.29 -7.28 -8.17
C LEU A 135 -17.58 -7.96 -8.60
N SER A 136 -18.70 -7.61 -7.97
CA SER A 136 -20.05 -8.07 -8.30
C SER A 136 -21.04 -6.92 -8.14
N LEU A 137 -22.27 -7.09 -8.60
CA LEU A 137 -23.33 -6.13 -8.40
C LEU A 137 -24.02 -6.40 -7.06
N ILE A 138 -24.02 -5.42 -6.18
CA ILE A 138 -24.67 -5.47 -4.86
C ILE A 138 -25.79 -4.43 -4.84
N TYR A 139 -26.94 -4.77 -4.29
CA TYR A 139 -28.11 -3.89 -4.31
C TYR A 139 -28.89 -3.89 -3.00
N ASN A 140 -29.51 -2.77 -2.69
CA ASN A 140 -30.36 -2.56 -1.50
C ASN A 140 -31.82 -2.88 -1.87
N LYS A 141 -32.33 -4.04 -1.41
CA LYS A 141 -33.67 -4.54 -1.72
C LYS A 141 -34.76 -3.56 -1.29
N ALA A 142 -34.60 -2.90 -0.16
CA ALA A 142 -35.59 -1.95 0.36
C ALA A 142 -35.79 -0.75 -0.60
N LEU A 143 -34.74 -0.27 -1.26
CA LEU A 143 -34.83 0.81 -2.23
C LEU A 143 -35.50 0.36 -3.54
N PHE A 144 -35.23 -0.86 -3.98
CA PHE A 144 -35.88 -1.49 -5.14
C PHE A 144 -37.38 -1.66 -4.89
N ASP A 145 -37.74 -2.24 -3.74
CA ASP A 145 -39.15 -2.44 -3.33
C ASP A 145 -39.90 -1.11 -3.24
N ALA A 146 -39.29 -0.09 -2.65
CA ALA A 146 -39.88 1.25 -2.50
C ALA A 146 -40.22 1.90 -3.84
N ARG A 147 -39.51 1.53 -4.90
CA ARG A 147 -39.72 2.06 -6.26
C ARG A 147 -40.41 1.09 -7.19
N GLY A 148 -40.61 -0.17 -6.77
CA GLY A 148 -41.21 -1.22 -7.59
C GLY A 148 -40.36 -1.59 -8.80
N VAL A 149 -39.07 -1.57 -8.66
CA VAL A 149 -38.09 -2.02 -9.65
C VAL A 149 -37.76 -3.48 -9.37
N ASP A 150 -37.71 -4.30 -10.41
CA ASP A 150 -37.36 -5.72 -10.30
C ASP A 150 -35.86 -5.87 -9.89
N TYR A 151 -35.54 -6.88 -9.09
CA TYR A 151 -34.18 -7.15 -8.69
C TYR A 151 -33.30 -7.60 -9.85
N PRO A 152 -31.99 -7.25 -9.84
CA PRO A 152 -31.06 -7.72 -10.86
C PRO A 152 -30.94 -9.24 -10.84
N ASP A 153 -30.89 -9.83 -12.05
CA ASP A 153 -30.66 -11.25 -12.25
C ASP A 153 -29.64 -11.50 -13.37
N GLU A 154 -29.39 -12.77 -13.66
CA GLU A 154 -28.38 -13.18 -14.65
C GLU A 154 -28.69 -12.76 -16.11
N THR A 155 -29.91 -12.32 -16.39
CA THR A 155 -30.34 -11.91 -17.73
C THR A 155 -30.13 -10.42 -18.00
N TRP A 156 -29.80 -9.64 -16.95
CA TRP A 156 -29.63 -8.21 -17.10
C TRP A 156 -28.51 -7.85 -18.09
N THR A 157 -28.81 -6.87 -18.91
CA THR A 157 -27.84 -6.17 -19.75
C THR A 157 -27.40 -4.87 -19.08
N GLN A 158 -26.32 -4.24 -19.59
CA GLN A 158 -25.90 -2.92 -19.12
C GLN A 158 -27.00 -1.85 -19.33
N HIS A 159 -27.93 -2.06 -20.30
CA HIS A 159 -29.06 -1.16 -20.48
C HIS A 159 -30.10 -1.34 -19.37
N ASP A 160 -30.36 -2.58 -18.93
CA ASP A 160 -31.25 -2.85 -17.80
C ASP A 160 -30.69 -2.26 -16.52
N LEU A 161 -29.37 -2.37 -16.31
CA LEU A 161 -28.67 -1.73 -15.19
C LEU A 161 -28.86 -0.20 -15.21
N LEU A 162 -28.70 0.43 -16.38
CA LEU A 162 -28.89 1.87 -16.52
C LEU A 162 -30.34 2.30 -16.30
N GLU A 163 -31.33 1.57 -16.86
CA GLU A 163 -32.75 1.85 -16.69
C GLU A 163 -33.15 1.74 -15.19
N ALA A 164 -32.69 0.69 -14.53
CA ALA A 164 -32.90 0.51 -13.10
C ALA A 164 -32.24 1.66 -12.30
N ALA A 165 -30.98 2.01 -12.62
CA ALA A 165 -30.29 3.10 -11.95
C ALA A 165 -31.03 4.44 -12.13
N GLN A 166 -31.52 4.75 -13.32
CA GLN A 166 -32.35 5.95 -13.58
C GLN A 166 -33.64 5.94 -12.76
N SER A 167 -34.34 4.79 -12.68
CA SER A 167 -35.59 4.63 -11.94
C SER A 167 -35.40 4.76 -10.43
N LEU A 168 -34.20 4.38 -9.93
CA LEU A 168 -33.82 4.39 -8.52
C LEU A 168 -33.14 5.69 -8.11
N THR A 169 -32.79 6.57 -9.06
CA THR A 169 -32.25 7.90 -8.77
C THR A 169 -33.40 8.85 -8.43
N TYR A 170 -33.49 9.27 -7.16
CA TYR A 170 -34.53 10.19 -6.72
C TYR A 170 -34.11 10.91 -5.42
N GLN A 171 -34.52 12.14 -5.23
CA GLN A 171 -34.15 12.97 -4.08
C GLN A 171 -32.63 12.99 -3.87
N ASP A 172 -32.13 12.42 -2.77
CA ASP A 172 -30.74 12.29 -2.39
C ASP A 172 -30.20 10.86 -2.57
N VAL A 173 -30.98 9.98 -3.24
CA VAL A 173 -30.56 8.61 -3.57
C VAL A 173 -30.07 8.56 -5.00
N GLN A 174 -28.88 8.03 -5.21
CA GLN A 174 -28.34 7.67 -6.51
C GLN A 174 -28.71 6.21 -6.85
N GLY A 175 -29.00 5.95 -8.11
CA GLY A 175 -29.33 4.59 -8.55
C GLY A 175 -28.15 3.63 -8.50
N LEU A 176 -26.95 4.14 -8.75
CA LEU A 176 -25.72 3.37 -8.76
C LEU A 176 -24.60 4.18 -8.10
N ALA A 177 -23.72 3.51 -7.37
CA ALA A 177 -22.44 4.04 -6.94
C ALA A 177 -21.32 3.16 -7.48
N VAL A 178 -20.41 3.77 -8.23
CA VAL A 178 -19.24 3.13 -8.82
C VAL A 178 -18.15 4.18 -9.00
N PRO A 179 -16.87 3.87 -8.72
CA PRO A 179 -15.78 4.80 -8.95
C PRO A 179 -15.44 4.84 -10.45
N VAL A 180 -16.13 5.71 -11.21
CA VAL A 180 -16.06 5.74 -12.68
C VAL A 180 -14.67 6.02 -13.24
N LYS A 181 -13.77 6.61 -12.45
CA LYS A 181 -12.37 6.87 -12.83
C LYS A 181 -11.40 5.80 -12.37
N SER A 182 -11.86 4.69 -11.80
CA SER A 182 -10.97 3.63 -11.34
C SER A 182 -10.74 2.56 -12.41
N ALA A 183 -9.49 2.35 -12.77
CA ALA A 183 -9.10 1.30 -13.71
C ALA A 183 -9.54 -0.09 -13.25
N TYR A 184 -9.49 -0.39 -11.94
CA TYR A 184 -9.89 -1.67 -11.40
C TYR A 184 -11.38 -2.00 -11.68
N TRP A 185 -12.28 -1.01 -11.58
CA TRP A 185 -13.68 -1.17 -11.95
C TRP A 185 -13.88 -1.22 -13.47
N TRP A 186 -13.11 -0.41 -14.20
CA TRP A 186 -13.19 -0.37 -15.66
C TRP A 186 -12.78 -1.70 -16.32
N PHE A 187 -11.82 -2.44 -15.81
CA PHE A 187 -11.34 -3.69 -16.41
C PHE A 187 -12.45 -4.69 -16.69
N GLY A 188 -13.43 -4.81 -15.78
CA GLY A 188 -14.57 -5.70 -16.00
C GLY A 188 -15.42 -5.27 -17.18
N PHE A 189 -15.73 -3.99 -17.29
CA PHE A 189 -16.50 -3.44 -18.42
C PHE A 189 -15.70 -3.50 -19.71
N GLN A 190 -14.40 -3.20 -19.67
CA GLN A 190 -13.52 -3.36 -20.82
C GLN A 190 -13.63 -4.77 -21.42
N ALA A 191 -13.54 -5.80 -20.59
CA ALA A 191 -13.67 -7.19 -21.03
C ALA A 191 -15.07 -7.46 -21.67
N GLY A 192 -16.14 -6.96 -21.04
CA GLY A 192 -17.50 -7.07 -21.60
C GLY A 192 -17.64 -6.39 -22.97
N TYR A 193 -16.96 -5.28 -23.21
CA TYR A 193 -16.91 -4.62 -24.53
C TYR A 193 -15.89 -5.24 -25.50
N ASN A 194 -15.36 -6.44 -25.23
CA ASN A 194 -14.32 -7.11 -26.01
C ASN A 194 -12.97 -6.35 -26.03
N GLY A 195 -12.70 -5.55 -25.03
CA GLY A 195 -11.37 -5.01 -24.79
C GLY A 195 -10.51 -5.97 -23.99
N SER A 196 -9.20 -5.74 -23.98
CA SER A 196 -8.24 -6.52 -23.19
C SER A 196 -7.10 -5.64 -22.72
N LEU A 197 -6.49 -6.01 -21.60
CA LEU A 197 -5.30 -5.33 -21.07
C LEU A 197 -4.06 -5.64 -21.91
N PHE A 198 -3.94 -6.90 -22.32
CA PHE A 198 -2.84 -7.43 -23.10
C PHE A 198 -3.39 -8.28 -24.24
N ASP A 199 -2.67 -8.31 -25.36
CA ASP A 199 -2.94 -9.19 -26.48
C ASP A 199 -2.48 -10.64 -26.19
N GLU A 200 -2.74 -11.57 -27.10
CA GLU A 200 -2.31 -12.97 -26.98
C GLU A 200 -0.78 -13.16 -26.84
N SER A 201 0.00 -12.16 -27.24
CA SER A 201 1.46 -12.17 -27.10
C SER A 201 1.94 -11.53 -25.78
N GLY A 202 1.04 -11.07 -24.93
CA GLY A 202 1.33 -10.40 -23.66
C GLY A 202 1.75 -8.93 -23.80
N ARG A 203 1.54 -8.31 -24.99
CA ARG A 203 1.79 -6.89 -25.19
C ARG A 203 0.59 -6.05 -24.76
N PRO A 204 0.80 -4.82 -24.26
CA PRO A 204 -0.28 -3.91 -23.92
C PRO A 204 -1.27 -3.70 -25.06
N SER A 205 -2.56 -3.76 -24.75
CA SER A 205 -3.69 -3.63 -25.68
C SER A 205 -4.82 -2.77 -25.09
N LEU A 206 -4.44 -1.69 -24.38
CA LEU A 206 -5.35 -0.84 -23.64
C LEU A 206 -6.31 -0.03 -24.53
N ASN A 207 -5.96 0.17 -25.79
CA ASN A 207 -6.56 1.13 -26.69
C ASN A 207 -7.48 0.51 -27.77
N SER A 208 -8.05 -0.65 -27.49
CA SER A 208 -9.05 -1.23 -28.40
C SER A 208 -10.32 -0.38 -28.45
N ASN A 209 -11.11 -0.51 -29.54
CA ASN A 209 -12.42 0.16 -29.62
C ASN A 209 -13.35 -0.25 -28.45
N GLY A 210 -13.24 -1.49 -27.97
CA GLY A 210 -14.01 -1.94 -26.82
C GLY A 210 -13.55 -1.27 -25.53
N SER A 211 -12.22 -1.05 -25.38
CA SER A 211 -11.67 -0.34 -24.23
C SER A 211 -12.16 1.11 -24.16
N SER A 212 -12.17 1.83 -25.29
CA SER A 212 -12.70 3.21 -25.33
C SER A 212 -14.18 3.26 -25.07
N ALA A 213 -14.97 2.35 -25.66
CA ALA A 213 -16.41 2.28 -25.42
C ALA A 213 -16.76 2.00 -23.95
N ALA A 214 -16.00 1.12 -23.29
CA ALA A 214 -16.16 0.84 -21.86
C ALA A 214 -15.86 2.06 -20.99
N LEU A 215 -14.86 2.86 -21.35
CA LEU A 215 -14.50 4.07 -20.62
C LEU A 215 -15.57 5.16 -20.81
N ASP A 216 -15.98 5.40 -22.03
CA ASP A 216 -17.07 6.34 -22.33
C ASP A 216 -18.34 5.94 -21.54
N TRP A 217 -18.74 4.66 -21.59
CA TRP A 217 -19.94 4.19 -20.89
C TRP A 217 -19.88 4.41 -19.38
N LEU A 218 -18.72 4.13 -18.73
CA LEU A 218 -18.57 4.34 -17.29
C LEU A 218 -18.66 5.83 -16.92
N LEU A 219 -17.99 6.69 -17.68
CA LEU A 219 -18.01 8.13 -17.41
C LEU A 219 -19.40 8.74 -17.64
N ASP A 220 -20.13 8.27 -18.66
CA ASP A 220 -21.50 8.72 -18.98
C ASP A 220 -22.49 8.43 -17.84
N LEU A 221 -22.27 7.39 -17.01
CA LEU A 221 -23.09 7.12 -15.83
C LEU A 221 -23.14 8.31 -14.86
N GLU A 222 -22.02 9.00 -14.72
CA GLU A 222 -21.90 10.20 -13.88
C GLU A 222 -22.24 11.47 -14.67
N GLN A 223 -21.60 11.69 -15.82
CA GLN A 223 -21.61 12.96 -16.53
C GLN A 223 -22.89 13.20 -17.34
N GLU A 224 -23.40 12.19 -18.04
CA GLU A 224 -24.57 12.30 -18.91
C GLU A 224 -25.84 11.82 -18.22
N HIS A 225 -25.80 10.63 -17.61
CA HIS A 225 -26.97 10.00 -17.04
C HIS A 225 -27.28 10.44 -15.61
N ASN A 226 -26.29 10.98 -14.88
CA ASN A 226 -26.41 11.45 -13.50
C ASN A 226 -26.97 10.39 -12.53
N VAL A 227 -26.66 9.10 -12.76
CA VAL A 227 -27.07 7.98 -11.90
C VAL A 227 -25.99 7.64 -10.86
N VAL A 228 -24.79 8.19 -11.01
CA VAL A 228 -23.66 8.12 -10.09
C VAL A 228 -23.37 9.53 -9.56
N ALA A 229 -23.10 9.66 -8.27
CA ALA A 229 -22.73 10.95 -7.68
C ALA A 229 -21.35 11.40 -8.17
N THR A 230 -21.21 12.70 -8.46
CA THR A 230 -19.98 13.30 -8.98
C THR A 230 -18.80 13.06 -8.04
N GLY A 231 -17.69 12.53 -8.58
CA GLY A 231 -16.46 12.28 -7.85
C GLY A 231 -16.56 11.10 -6.88
N THR A 232 -17.47 10.14 -7.12
CA THR A 232 -17.58 8.94 -6.29
C THR A 232 -16.27 8.15 -6.32
N GLN A 233 -15.70 7.93 -5.13
CA GLN A 233 -14.54 7.08 -4.90
C GLN A 233 -14.90 5.85 -4.08
N THR A 234 -13.98 4.89 -3.91
CA THR A 234 -14.24 3.61 -3.25
C THR A 234 -14.84 3.75 -1.85
N GLU A 235 -14.26 4.58 -0.98
CA GLU A 235 -14.81 4.82 0.36
C GLU A 235 -16.12 5.61 0.32
N GLY A 236 -16.24 6.57 -0.59
CA GLY A 236 -17.48 7.33 -0.82
C GLY A 236 -18.62 6.44 -1.30
N MET A 237 -18.33 5.52 -2.23
CA MET A 237 -19.28 4.51 -2.74
C MET A 237 -19.83 3.64 -1.59
N LYS A 238 -18.94 3.06 -0.80
CA LYS A 238 -19.29 2.24 0.36
C LYS A 238 -20.17 3.01 1.36
N ASN A 239 -19.77 4.22 1.72
CA ASN A 239 -20.51 5.05 2.66
C ASN A 239 -21.89 5.47 2.13
N GLN A 240 -22.01 5.81 0.85
CA GLN A 240 -23.31 6.10 0.21
C GLN A 240 -24.24 4.89 0.30
N PHE A 241 -23.72 3.68 0.04
CA PHE A 241 -24.52 2.47 0.10
C PHE A 241 -24.98 2.13 1.53
N ILE A 242 -24.07 2.21 2.51
CA ILE A 242 -24.38 2.01 3.93
C ILE A 242 -25.46 3.00 4.41
N ALA A 243 -25.36 4.26 3.98
CA ALA A 243 -26.34 5.31 4.28
C ALA A 243 -27.66 5.19 3.49
N SER A 244 -27.85 4.13 2.70
CA SER A 244 -28.98 3.96 1.77
C SER A 244 -29.16 5.14 0.80
N LYS A 245 -28.08 5.79 0.42
CA LYS A 245 -28.00 6.87 -0.58
C LYS A 245 -27.57 6.38 -1.96
N ALA A 246 -27.22 5.10 -2.07
CA ALA A 246 -27.04 4.41 -3.34
C ALA A 246 -27.90 3.14 -3.34
N ALA A 247 -28.62 2.90 -4.43
CA ALA A 247 -29.49 1.72 -4.56
C ALA A 247 -28.72 0.47 -5.00
N MET A 248 -27.67 0.67 -5.80
CA MET A 248 -26.76 -0.37 -6.27
C MET A 248 -25.32 0.10 -6.11
N ILE A 249 -24.40 -0.86 -5.93
CA ILE A 249 -22.96 -0.64 -6.01
C ILE A 249 -22.30 -1.80 -6.75
N VAL A 250 -21.13 -1.52 -7.33
CA VAL A 250 -20.24 -2.56 -7.86
C VAL A 250 -19.10 -2.69 -6.86
N ASP A 251 -19.08 -3.78 -6.09
CA ASP A 251 -18.10 -3.98 -5.01
C ASP A 251 -17.79 -5.48 -4.83
N GLY A 252 -16.78 -5.79 -4.01
CA GLY A 252 -16.37 -7.16 -3.77
C GLY A 252 -16.84 -7.74 -2.43
N PRO A 253 -16.57 -9.04 -2.19
CA PRO A 253 -17.00 -9.74 -0.98
C PRO A 253 -16.39 -9.17 0.31
N TRP A 254 -15.24 -8.54 0.23
CA TRP A 254 -14.51 -7.96 1.39
C TRP A 254 -15.29 -6.91 2.19
N ASN A 255 -16.29 -6.26 1.60
CA ASN A 255 -17.16 -5.30 2.29
C ASN A 255 -18.49 -5.89 2.71
N TRP A 256 -18.83 -7.13 2.31
CA TRP A 256 -20.15 -7.72 2.56
C TRP A 256 -20.52 -7.77 4.04
N ALA A 257 -19.60 -8.23 4.88
CA ALA A 257 -19.81 -8.27 6.32
C ALA A 257 -20.12 -6.88 6.93
N THR A 258 -19.61 -5.80 6.34
CA THR A 258 -19.91 -4.42 6.75
C THR A 258 -21.34 -4.02 6.36
N TYR A 259 -21.78 -4.42 5.15
CA TYR A 259 -23.15 -4.15 4.71
C TYR A 259 -24.18 -4.90 5.56
N GLU A 260 -23.91 -6.16 5.87
CA GLU A 260 -24.73 -6.96 6.77
C GLU A 260 -24.81 -6.34 8.18
N ALA A 261 -23.66 -5.92 8.73
CA ALA A 261 -23.58 -5.26 10.04
C ALA A 261 -24.37 -3.94 10.08
N SER A 262 -24.51 -3.25 8.94
CA SER A 262 -25.30 -2.03 8.80
C SER A 262 -26.81 -2.28 8.75
N ARG A 263 -27.25 -3.54 8.86
CA ARG A 263 -28.68 -3.96 8.85
C ARG A 263 -29.41 -3.64 7.55
N LEU A 264 -28.68 -3.49 6.45
CA LEU A 264 -29.27 -3.37 5.13
C LEU A 264 -29.80 -4.73 4.65
N ASP A 265 -30.94 -4.73 4.01
CA ASP A 265 -31.44 -5.90 3.27
C ASP A 265 -30.81 -5.88 1.88
N VAL A 266 -29.66 -6.55 1.78
CA VAL A 266 -28.86 -6.54 0.57
C VAL A 266 -29.06 -7.80 -0.27
N GLY A 267 -28.88 -7.65 -1.58
CA GLY A 267 -28.80 -8.76 -2.54
C GLY A 267 -27.51 -8.62 -3.34
N GLN A 268 -27.10 -9.74 -3.91
CA GLN A 268 -25.98 -9.82 -4.84
C GLN A 268 -26.48 -10.41 -6.16
N SER A 269 -25.92 -9.95 -7.29
CA SER A 269 -26.12 -10.50 -8.62
C SER A 269 -24.82 -10.42 -9.41
N ILE A 270 -24.66 -11.31 -10.38
CA ILE A 270 -23.54 -11.19 -11.31
C ILE A 270 -23.66 -9.92 -12.14
N LEU A 271 -22.54 -9.38 -12.57
CA LEU A 271 -22.49 -8.17 -13.40
C LEU A 271 -23.17 -8.41 -14.76
N PRO A 272 -23.76 -7.38 -15.38
CA PRO A 272 -24.62 -7.53 -16.56
C PRO A 272 -23.86 -7.96 -17.81
N THR A 273 -24.60 -8.38 -18.83
CA THR A 273 -24.09 -8.63 -20.17
C THR A 273 -24.12 -7.33 -20.99
N ILE A 274 -23.08 -7.08 -21.77
CA ILE A 274 -23.06 -5.96 -22.73
C ILE A 274 -23.89 -6.35 -23.98
N ALA A 275 -24.96 -5.64 -24.20
CA ALA A 275 -25.93 -6.01 -25.26
C ALA A 275 -25.31 -5.95 -26.67
N GLU A 276 -24.37 -5.05 -26.91
CA GLU A 276 -23.69 -4.83 -28.18
C GLU A 276 -22.74 -5.99 -28.55
N THR A 277 -22.12 -6.62 -27.58
CA THR A 277 -21.15 -7.69 -27.80
C THR A 277 -21.71 -9.07 -27.49
N GLY A 278 -22.71 -9.14 -26.61
CA GLY A 278 -23.21 -10.38 -26.05
C GLY A 278 -22.32 -10.96 -24.93
N GLU A 279 -21.22 -10.28 -24.61
CA GLU A 279 -20.26 -10.71 -23.57
C GLU A 279 -20.65 -10.13 -22.21
N ARG A 280 -20.37 -10.86 -21.15
CA ARG A 280 -20.62 -10.41 -19.78
C ARG A 280 -19.51 -9.51 -19.28
N VAL A 281 -19.86 -8.54 -18.47
CA VAL A 281 -18.87 -7.77 -17.70
C VAL A 281 -18.09 -8.73 -16.81
N ALA A 282 -16.78 -8.86 -17.10
CA ALA A 282 -15.88 -9.86 -16.51
C ALA A 282 -14.78 -9.16 -15.67
N PRO A 283 -15.02 -8.90 -14.38
CA PRO A 283 -14.07 -8.23 -13.53
C PRO A 283 -12.77 -9.05 -13.37
N LEU A 284 -11.68 -8.40 -13.01
CA LEU A 284 -10.47 -9.11 -12.66
C LEU A 284 -10.70 -9.97 -11.41
N VAL A 285 -10.27 -11.23 -11.52
CA VAL A 285 -10.15 -12.15 -10.38
C VAL A 285 -8.74 -12.00 -9.83
N THR A 286 -8.65 -11.52 -8.61
CA THR A 286 -7.39 -11.42 -7.88
C THR A 286 -7.32 -12.47 -6.78
N TYR A 287 -6.13 -12.97 -6.54
CA TYR A 287 -5.85 -13.97 -5.51
C TYR A 287 -4.96 -13.36 -4.45
N LYS A 288 -5.22 -13.67 -3.18
CA LYS A 288 -4.32 -13.31 -2.09
C LYS A 288 -3.67 -14.57 -1.56
N GLY A 289 -2.38 -14.49 -1.30
CA GLY A 289 -1.63 -15.62 -0.80
C GLY A 289 -0.57 -15.21 0.21
N TRP A 290 -0.07 -16.19 0.94
CA TRP A 290 1.01 -16.03 1.90
C TRP A 290 2.34 -16.31 1.21
N THR A 291 3.18 -15.29 1.12
CA THR A 291 4.50 -15.35 0.47
C THR A 291 5.58 -15.38 1.54
N VAL A 292 6.64 -16.14 1.30
CA VAL A 292 7.79 -16.26 2.20
C VAL A 292 8.94 -15.40 1.67
N SER A 293 9.57 -14.63 2.53
CA SER A 293 10.75 -13.85 2.15
C SER A 293 11.95 -14.74 1.86
N LYS A 294 12.70 -14.41 0.81
CA LYS A 294 13.99 -15.06 0.52
C LYS A 294 15.00 -14.87 1.65
N GLN A 295 14.87 -13.78 2.42
CA GLN A 295 15.75 -13.43 3.53
C GLN A 295 15.37 -14.09 4.85
N SER A 296 14.20 -14.76 4.92
CA SER A 296 13.81 -15.47 6.14
C SER A 296 14.86 -16.51 6.56
N ALA A 297 15.27 -16.43 7.82
CA ALA A 297 16.11 -17.45 8.42
C ALA A 297 15.33 -18.73 8.80
N HIS A 298 13.99 -18.67 8.81
CA HIS A 298 13.09 -19.69 9.29
C HIS A 298 12.09 -20.16 8.23
N LYS A 299 12.56 -20.36 6.99
CA LYS A 299 11.72 -20.64 5.83
C LYS A 299 10.75 -21.79 6.01
N LEU A 300 11.20 -22.90 6.60
CA LEU A 300 10.34 -24.07 6.84
C LEU A 300 9.19 -23.74 7.81
N ALA A 301 9.46 -23.04 8.89
CA ALA A 301 8.43 -22.60 9.84
C ALA A 301 7.47 -21.57 9.20
N ALA A 302 7.99 -20.68 8.37
CA ALA A 302 7.18 -19.71 7.62
C ALA A 302 6.26 -20.42 6.60
N VAL A 303 6.76 -21.42 5.87
CA VAL A 303 5.95 -22.26 4.97
C VAL A 303 4.88 -23.04 5.73
N GLU A 304 5.21 -23.60 6.90
CA GLU A 304 4.25 -24.31 7.75
C GLU A 304 3.12 -23.38 8.21
N LEU A 305 3.45 -22.15 8.61
CA LEU A 305 2.46 -21.14 8.95
C LEU A 305 1.61 -20.74 7.72
N ALA A 306 2.24 -20.55 6.55
CA ALA A 306 1.54 -20.23 5.30
C ALA A 306 0.52 -21.32 4.92
N LEU A 307 0.91 -22.60 5.02
CA LEU A 307 0.02 -23.74 4.78
C LEU A 307 -1.11 -23.82 5.81
N TYR A 308 -0.81 -23.56 7.08
CA TYR A 308 -1.82 -23.53 8.11
C TYR A 308 -2.86 -22.43 7.86
N LEU A 309 -2.41 -21.20 7.59
CA LEU A 309 -3.28 -20.05 7.30
C LEU A 309 -4.08 -20.22 6.01
N SER A 310 -3.65 -21.11 5.13
CA SER A 310 -4.33 -21.46 3.87
C SER A 310 -5.05 -22.81 3.94
N SER A 311 -5.14 -23.44 5.10
CA SER A 311 -5.77 -24.75 5.28
C SER A 311 -7.29 -24.69 5.07
N GLU A 312 -7.91 -25.85 4.83
CA GLU A 312 -9.35 -26.00 4.66
C GLU A 312 -10.14 -25.38 5.80
N ASP A 313 -9.75 -25.69 7.06
CA ASP A 313 -10.46 -25.21 8.25
C ASP A 313 -10.38 -23.70 8.40
N VAL A 314 -9.20 -23.11 8.17
CA VAL A 314 -9.01 -21.64 8.26
C VAL A 314 -9.77 -20.94 7.14
N GLN A 315 -9.64 -21.39 5.89
CA GLN A 315 -10.39 -20.78 4.78
C GLN A 315 -11.90 -20.95 4.93
N LYS A 316 -12.37 -22.07 5.48
CA LYS A 316 -13.80 -22.26 5.78
C LYS A 316 -14.29 -21.26 6.82
N THR A 317 -13.49 -21.00 7.87
CA THR A 317 -13.81 -20.00 8.89
C THR A 317 -13.89 -18.61 8.28
N PHE A 318 -12.93 -18.25 7.44
CA PHE A 318 -12.97 -16.98 6.70
C PHE A 318 -14.23 -16.89 5.82
N ALA A 319 -14.56 -17.93 5.07
CA ALA A 319 -15.72 -17.93 4.20
C ALA A 319 -17.03 -17.72 4.98
N LEU A 320 -17.24 -18.46 6.06
CA LEU A 320 -18.49 -18.42 6.80
C LEU A 320 -18.63 -17.19 7.72
N GLU A 321 -17.53 -16.62 8.21
CA GLU A 321 -17.59 -15.47 9.11
C GLU A 321 -17.43 -14.11 8.39
N THR A 322 -16.71 -14.09 7.26
CA THR A 322 -16.33 -12.84 6.60
C THR A 322 -16.69 -12.78 5.12
N TYR A 323 -17.25 -13.84 4.56
CA TYR A 323 -17.56 -14.01 3.13
C TYR A 323 -16.34 -13.96 2.21
N THR A 324 -15.15 -14.18 2.74
CA THR A 324 -13.91 -14.31 1.97
C THR A 324 -13.98 -15.58 1.13
N LEU A 325 -13.78 -15.48 -0.18
CA LEU A 325 -13.93 -16.63 -1.08
C LEU A 325 -12.70 -17.54 -1.00
N PRO A 326 -12.91 -18.85 -0.77
CA PRO A 326 -11.83 -19.79 -0.60
C PRO A 326 -11.13 -20.16 -1.92
N THR A 327 -9.87 -20.57 -1.82
CA THR A 327 -9.07 -21.16 -2.91
C THR A 327 -8.80 -22.64 -2.71
N HIS A 328 -9.19 -23.18 -1.56
CA HIS A 328 -9.03 -24.61 -1.25
C HIS A 328 -10.09 -25.43 -1.99
N SER A 329 -9.66 -26.40 -2.82
CA SER A 329 -10.52 -27.14 -3.75
C SER A 329 -11.67 -27.90 -3.05
N ALA A 330 -11.47 -28.36 -1.81
CA ALA A 330 -12.49 -29.05 -1.04
C ALA A 330 -13.69 -28.14 -0.72
N LEU A 331 -13.45 -26.84 -0.49
CA LEU A 331 -14.49 -25.89 -0.09
C LEU A 331 -15.44 -25.53 -1.22
N GLY A 332 -14.99 -25.63 -2.47
CA GLY A 332 -15.89 -25.47 -3.64
C GLY A 332 -17.01 -26.54 -3.71
N GLN A 333 -16.92 -27.63 -2.93
CA GLN A 333 -17.93 -28.66 -2.82
C GLN A 333 -18.52 -28.78 -1.40
N ASP A 334 -18.04 -27.99 -0.44
CA ASP A 334 -18.54 -28.00 0.92
C ASP A 334 -19.98 -27.44 0.97
N PRO A 335 -20.96 -28.20 1.53
CA PRO A 335 -22.35 -27.77 1.54
C PRO A 335 -22.58 -26.45 2.31
N GLU A 336 -21.83 -26.21 3.42
CA GLU A 336 -22.00 -24.99 4.21
C GLU A 336 -21.53 -23.74 3.45
N VAL A 337 -20.54 -23.88 2.60
CA VAL A 337 -20.02 -22.78 1.76
C VAL A 337 -20.89 -22.64 0.49
N ARG A 338 -21.24 -23.74 -0.17
CA ARG A 338 -21.94 -23.73 -1.45
C ARG A 338 -23.41 -23.38 -1.33
N ASP A 339 -24.07 -23.78 -0.26
CA ASP A 339 -25.50 -23.52 -0.05
C ASP A 339 -25.77 -22.11 0.53
N ASP A 340 -24.70 -21.37 0.93
CA ASP A 340 -24.81 -19.97 1.28
C ASP A 340 -25.05 -19.12 0.01
N PRO A 341 -26.17 -18.38 -0.08
CA PRO A 341 -26.53 -17.68 -1.30
C PRO A 341 -25.57 -16.54 -1.65
N VAL A 342 -24.88 -15.97 -0.68
CA VAL A 342 -23.93 -14.88 -0.90
C VAL A 342 -22.61 -15.43 -1.43
N LEU A 343 -22.05 -16.43 -0.76
CA LEU A 343 -20.83 -17.09 -1.22
C LEU A 343 -21.01 -17.72 -2.60
N SER A 344 -22.13 -18.42 -2.81
CA SER A 344 -22.47 -18.99 -4.12
C SER A 344 -22.59 -17.93 -5.21
N GLY A 345 -23.26 -16.81 -4.95
CA GLY A 345 -23.39 -15.72 -5.90
C GLY A 345 -22.04 -15.07 -6.27
N PHE A 346 -21.15 -14.87 -5.32
CA PHE A 346 -19.80 -14.40 -5.63
C PHE A 346 -18.96 -15.45 -6.37
N MET A 347 -19.10 -16.75 -6.05
CA MET A 347 -18.44 -17.81 -6.81
C MET A 347 -18.93 -17.89 -8.27
N ASP A 348 -20.23 -17.65 -8.50
CA ASP A 348 -20.78 -17.55 -9.86
C ASP A 348 -20.13 -16.37 -10.61
N GLN A 349 -19.94 -15.24 -9.95
CA GLN A 349 -19.21 -14.10 -10.53
C GLN A 349 -17.74 -14.42 -10.82
N LEU A 350 -17.04 -15.15 -9.94
CA LEU A 350 -15.66 -15.59 -10.19
C LEU A 350 -15.57 -16.44 -11.46
N SER A 351 -16.54 -17.29 -11.68
CA SER A 351 -16.56 -18.21 -12.84
C SER A 351 -16.59 -17.51 -14.20
N VAL A 352 -17.07 -16.27 -14.23
CA VAL A 352 -17.14 -15.41 -15.42
C VAL A 352 -16.10 -14.28 -15.39
N GLY A 353 -15.30 -14.18 -14.34
CA GLY A 353 -14.26 -13.18 -14.21
C GLY A 353 -13.01 -13.51 -15.03
N THR A 354 -12.14 -12.55 -15.18
CA THR A 354 -10.84 -12.69 -15.87
C THR A 354 -9.72 -12.73 -14.84
N PRO A 355 -8.88 -13.80 -14.78
CA PRO A 355 -7.75 -13.82 -13.87
C PRO A 355 -6.79 -12.66 -14.12
N ALA A 356 -6.39 -11.98 -13.07
CA ALA A 356 -5.41 -10.90 -13.17
C ALA A 356 -4.05 -11.47 -13.63
N PRO A 357 -3.42 -10.89 -14.67
CA PRO A 357 -2.08 -11.30 -15.07
C PRO A 357 -1.07 -11.04 -13.96
N THR A 358 -0.13 -11.96 -13.76
CA THR A 358 0.96 -11.83 -12.76
C THR A 358 2.25 -11.30 -13.39
N THR A 359 2.13 -10.54 -14.46
CA THR A 359 3.29 -9.96 -15.16
C THR A 359 3.67 -8.60 -14.58
N ARG A 360 4.91 -8.19 -14.77
CA ARG A 360 5.34 -6.83 -14.42
C ARG A 360 4.52 -5.75 -15.14
N ALA A 361 4.13 -6.02 -16.37
CA ALA A 361 3.28 -5.12 -17.15
C ALA A 361 1.94 -4.83 -16.44
N MET A 362 1.39 -5.80 -15.69
CA MET A 362 0.17 -5.59 -14.90
C MET A 362 0.39 -4.60 -13.76
N ALA A 363 1.52 -4.65 -13.07
CA ALA A 363 1.84 -3.70 -12.02
C ALA A 363 2.00 -2.25 -12.55
N LEU A 364 2.43 -2.10 -13.80
CA LEU A 364 2.64 -0.80 -14.43
C LEU A 364 1.38 -0.24 -15.11
N VAL A 365 0.32 -1.03 -15.28
CA VAL A 365 -0.86 -0.66 -16.08
C VAL A 365 -1.64 0.52 -15.47
N TYR A 366 -1.64 0.62 -14.16
CA TYR A 366 -2.45 1.61 -13.46
C TYR A 366 -2.01 3.06 -13.71
N GLY A 367 -0.72 3.36 -13.68
CA GLY A 367 -0.19 4.72 -13.84
C GLY A 367 -0.64 5.43 -15.13
N PRO A 368 -0.37 4.85 -16.31
CA PRO A 368 -0.85 5.42 -17.59
C PRO A 368 -2.37 5.54 -17.69
N LEU A 369 -3.13 4.56 -17.16
CA LEU A 369 -4.60 4.59 -17.20
C LEU A 369 -5.19 5.72 -16.38
N VAL A 370 -4.59 6.00 -15.26
CA VAL A 370 -4.94 7.14 -14.40
C VAL A 370 -4.94 8.44 -15.16
N THR A 371 -3.84 8.74 -15.85
CA THR A 371 -3.69 9.93 -16.67
C THR A 371 -4.72 9.95 -17.81
N ALA A 372 -4.94 8.80 -18.45
CA ALA A 372 -5.91 8.69 -19.53
C ALA A 372 -7.34 8.97 -19.05
N PHE A 373 -7.76 8.38 -17.94
CA PHE A 373 -9.11 8.57 -17.40
C PHE A 373 -9.35 10.03 -17.00
N GLU A 374 -8.35 10.69 -16.44
CA GLU A 374 -8.46 12.11 -16.11
C GLU A 374 -8.59 12.98 -17.36
N GLN A 375 -7.84 12.69 -18.42
CA GLN A 375 -7.93 13.42 -19.68
C GLN A 375 -9.34 13.31 -20.29
N VAL A 376 -9.93 12.13 -20.26
CA VAL A 376 -11.31 11.93 -20.76
C VAL A 376 -12.32 12.60 -19.84
N TYR A 377 -12.19 12.43 -18.52
CA TYR A 377 -13.09 13.00 -17.53
C TYR A 377 -13.14 14.54 -17.59
N THR A 378 -12.01 15.17 -17.87
CA THR A 378 -11.89 16.63 -18.03
C THR A 378 -12.14 17.12 -19.46
N GLU A 379 -12.56 16.24 -20.35
CA GLU A 379 -12.83 16.52 -21.77
C GLU A 379 -11.61 17.12 -22.52
N THR A 380 -10.39 16.81 -22.07
CA THR A 380 -9.14 17.28 -22.72
C THR A 380 -8.69 16.36 -23.86
N ALA A 381 -9.14 15.11 -23.86
CA ALA A 381 -8.96 14.14 -24.94
C ALA A 381 -10.17 13.22 -25.04
N SER A 382 -10.38 12.60 -26.21
CA SER A 382 -11.35 11.50 -26.34
C SER A 382 -10.82 10.23 -25.67
N ALA A 383 -11.71 9.27 -25.32
CA ALA A 383 -11.30 8.01 -24.71
C ALA A 383 -10.28 7.26 -25.59
N GLN A 384 -10.45 7.29 -26.90
CA GLN A 384 -9.51 6.63 -27.80
C GLN A 384 -8.14 7.31 -27.79
N GLU A 385 -8.05 8.64 -27.88
CA GLU A 385 -6.78 9.37 -27.85
C GLU A 385 -6.05 9.20 -26.52
N ALA A 386 -6.77 9.24 -25.40
CA ALA A 386 -6.21 9.08 -24.08
C ALA A 386 -5.67 7.65 -23.85
N LEU A 387 -6.42 6.63 -24.27
CA LEU A 387 -5.98 5.23 -24.18
C LEU A 387 -4.86 4.89 -25.19
N ASP A 388 -4.81 5.52 -26.35
CA ASP A 388 -3.66 5.43 -27.27
C ASP A 388 -2.38 5.95 -26.59
N GLY A 389 -2.48 7.08 -25.89
CA GLY A 389 -1.40 7.63 -25.08
C GLY A 389 -0.96 6.69 -23.95
N ALA A 390 -1.90 6.18 -23.17
CA ALA A 390 -1.64 5.24 -22.07
C ALA A 390 -0.99 3.94 -22.55
N ASN A 391 -1.46 3.40 -23.69
CA ASN A 391 -0.89 2.20 -24.26
C ASN A 391 0.55 2.42 -24.75
N ALA A 392 0.82 3.55 -25.39
CA ALA A 392 2.17 3.90 -25.84
C ALA A 392 3.13 4.14 -24.66
N GLU A 393 2.64 4.77 -23.60
CA GLU A 393 3.42 5.00 -22.36
C GLU A 393 3.76 3.68 -21.67
N LEU A 394 2.78 2.77 -21.51
CA LEU A 394 3.01 1.46 -20.90
C LEU A 394 4.02 0.64 -21.71
N ILE A 395 3.93 0.62 -23.04
CA ILE A 395 4.92 -0.02 -23.90
C ILE A 395 6.32 0.58 -23.66
N SER A 396 6.41 1.91 -23.59
CA SER A 396 7.70 2.60 -23.37
C SER A 396 8.30 2.24 -22.00
N GLN A 397 7.48 2.13 -20.97
CA GLN A 397 7.93 1.72 -19.63
C GLN A 397 8.46 0.28 -19.65
N ILE A 398 7.72 -0.64 -20.27
CA ILE A 398 8.14 -2.05 -20.40
C ILE A 398 9.43 -2.18 -21.19
N ASP A 399 9.54 -1.51 -22.34
CA ASP A 399 10.74 -1.55 -23.20
C ASP A 399 11.96 -0.94 -22.49
N GLY A 400 11.75 0.13 -21.70
CA GLY A 400 12.81 0.74 -20.88
C GLY A 400 13.37 -0.22 -19.84
N LEU A 401 12.54 -1.09 -19.29
CA LEU A 401 12.93 -2.07 -18.27
C LEU A 401 13.66 -3.28 -18.86
N GLN A 402 13.25 -3.79 -20.03
CA GLN A 402 13.91 -4.91 -20.71
C GLN A 402 15.34 -4.57 -21.14
N GLN A 403 15.64 -3.28 -21.35
CA GLN A 403 16.99 -2.81 -21.65
C GLN A 403 17.88 -2.67 -20.40
N ALA A 404 17.30 -2.59 -19.20
CA ALA A 404 18.03 -2.25 -17.99
C ALA A 404 18.62 -3.47 -17.24
N GLN A 405 18.12 -4.71 -17.48
CA GLN A 405 18.62 -5.90 -16.79
C GLN A 405 18.67 -7.11 -17.75
N PRO A 406 19.84 -7.68 -18.02
CA PRO A 406 19.91 -9.05 -18.49
C PRO A 406 19.37 -9.96 -17.37
N PRO A 407 18.57 -11.02 -17.68
CA PRO A 407 18.17 -11.97 -16.69
C PRO A 407 19.40 -12.58 -16.03
N PRO A 408 19.47 -12.69 -14.69
CA PRO A 408 20.57 -13.36 -14.03
C PRO A 408 20.65 -14.80 -14.53
N GLU A 409 21.83 -15.25 -14.91
CA GLU A 409 22.07 -16.67 -15.14
C GLU A 409 21.69 -17.41 -13.84
N ASN A 410 20.77 -18.37 -13.96
CA ASN A 410 20.37 -19.22 -12.84
C ASN A 410 21.57 -20.03 -12.36
N GLU A 411 22.35 -19.50 -11.46
CA GLU A 411 23.34 -20.27 -10.75
C GLU A 411 22.63 -21.16 -9.71
N GLY A 412 22.31 -22.35 -10.18
CA GLY A 412 21.40 -23.23 -9.53
C GLY A 412 21.96 -24.09 -8.41
N TYR A 413 22.00 -23.59 -7.22
CA TYR A 413 22.23 -24.42 -6.03
C TYR A 413 21.05 -25.38 -5.73
N ARG A 414 19.90 -25.18 -6.36
CA ARG A 414 18.71 -26.06 -6.35
C ARG A 414 18.41 -26.65 -7.72
N THR A 415 19.34 -26.57 -8.65
CA THR A 415 19.14 -26.98 -10.03
C THR A 415 20.17 -28.00 -10.42
N VAL A 416 19.74 -29.04 -11.13
CA VAL A 416 20.64 -29.98 -11.79
C VAL A 416 20.31 -30.04 -13.28
N ALA A 417 21.33 -30.02 -14.10
CA ALA A 417 21.18 -30.20 -15.54
C ALA A 417 21.25 -31.69 -15.90
N ILE A 418 20.31 -32.14 -16.72
CA ILE A 418 20.34 -33.48 -17.32
C ILE A 418 20.28 -33.36 -18.83
N ASN A 419 20.94 -34.24 -19.53
CA ASN A 419 20.75 -34.48 -20.95
C ASN A 419 20.58 -35.97 -21.22
N PHE A 420 19.65 -36.32 -22.08
CA PHE A 420 19.44 -37.70 -22.46
C PHE A 420 19.06 -37.85 -23.93
N THR A 421 19.42 -39.01 -24.48
CA THR A 421 19.06 -39.33 -25.85
C THR A 421 17.71 -40.01 -25.90
N THR A 422 16.84 -39.57 -26.80
CA THR A 422 15.50 -40.13 -26.98
C THR A 422 15.61 -41.57 -27.56
N ASP A 423 14.81 -42.49 -27.02
CA ASP A 423 14.72 -43.86 -27.48
C ASP A 423 13.53 -44.13 -28.42
N GLY A 424 12.86 -43.03 -28.84
CA GLY A 424 11.66 -43.11 -29.67
C GLY A 424 10.35 -43.21 -28.89
N SER A 425 10.40 -43.12 -27.54
CA SER A 425 9.19 -43.07 -26.71
C SER A 425 8.40 -41.78 -27.00
N VAL A 426 7.09 -41.89 -26.87
CA VAL A 426 6.18 -40.74 -27.01
C VAL A 426 6.14 -39.90 -25.73
N ASP A 427 6.22 -40.56 -24.61
CA ASP A 427 6.20 -39.94 -23.28
C ASP A 427 7.45 -40.34 -22.48
N TYR A 428 8.01 -39.36 -21.75
CA TYR A 428 9.05 -39.57 -20.76
C TYR A 428 8.60 -39.07 -19.41
N THR A 429 8.95 -39.80 -18.38
CA THR A 429 8.72 -39.42 -16.99
C THR A 429 10.07 -39.16 -16.32
N VAL A 430 10.26 -37.98 -15.78
CA VAL A 430 11.43 -37.66 -14.96
C VAL A 430 11.07 -37.87 -13.49
N THR A 431 11.84 -38.70 -12.81
CA THR A 431 11.71 -38.94 -11.37
C THR A 431 12.97 -38.46 -10.66
N VAL A 432 12.77 -37.91 -9.48
CA VAL A 432 13.83 -37.50 -8.56
C VAL A 432 13.60 -38.24 -7.25
N ASP A 433 14.61 -38.97 -6.78
CA ASP A 433 14.54 -39.79 -5.58
C ASP A 433 13.34 -40.76 -5.54
N GLY A 434 12.91 -41.20 -6.71
CA GLY A 434 11.80 -42.11 -6.90
C GLY A 434 10.41 -41.47 -7.00
N GLU A 435 10.29 -40.17 -6.86
CA GLU A 435 9.04 -39.42 -7.07
C GLU A 435 9.01 -38.78 -8.45
N VAL A 436 7.82 -38.67 -9.05
CA VAL A 436 7.65 -38.05 -10.36
C VAL A 436 7.87 -36.54 -10.21
N HIS A 437 8.93 -36.07 -10.88
CA HIS A 437 9.29 -34.66 -10.90
C HIS A 437 8.63 -33.93 -12.09
N SER A 438 8.68 -34.54 -13.27
CA SER A 438 8.09 -33.99 -14.49
C SER A 438 7.76 -35.08 -15.52
N ALA A 439 6.95 -34.70 -16.51
CA ALA A 439 6.61 -35.51 -17.65
C ALA A 439 6.82 -34.73 -18.96
N LEU A 440 7.44 -35.36 -19.92
CA LEU A 440 7.69 -34.86 -21.27
C LEU A 440 6.85 -35.67 -22.27
N THR A 441 6.23 -35.01 -23.25
CA THR A 441 5.41 -35.69 -24.25
C THR A 441 5.72 -35.23 -25.66
N GLN A 442 5.67 -36.13 -26.60
CA GLN A 442 5.89 -35.84 -28.03
C GLN A 442 4.66 -35.24 -28.68
N ASN A 443 4.75 -33.97 -29.08
CA ASN A 443 3.86 -33.30 -30.04
C ASN A 443 2.33 -33.53 -29.88
N HIS A 444 1.81 -33.62 -28.66
CA HIS A 444 0.40 -33.79 -28.42
C HIS A 444 -0.25 -32.54 -27.78
N SER A 445 -1.50 -32.29 -28.18
CA SER A 445 -2.32 -31.23 -27.61
C SER A 445 -2.43 -31.37 -26.10
N LEU A 446 -2.28 -30.23 -25.46
CA LEU A 446 -2.29 -29.97 -24.04
C LEU A 446 -3.28 -30.83 -23.23
N LEU A 447 -2.76 -31.50 -22.23
CA LEU A 447 -3.54 -32.05 -21.14
C LEU A 447 -3.21 -31.27 -19.88
N SER A 448 -4.26 -30.84 -19.18
CA SER A 448 -4.21 -30.07 -17.94
C SER A 448 -3.56 -30.86 -16.79
N GLY A 449 -2.82 -30.18 -15.95
CA GLY A 449 -2.31 -30.70 -14.67
C GLY A 449 -0.91 -30.14 -14.38
N LEU A 450 -0.38 -30.24 -13.24
CA LEU A 450 0.78 -29.68 -12.53
C LEU A 450 1.92 -29.02 -13.35
N PRO A 451 2.36 -27.84 -12.93
CA PRO A 451 3.38 -27.06 -13.63
C PRO A 451 4.78 -27.66 -13.53
N PRO A 452 5.56 -27.54 -14.58
CA PRO A 452 6.92 -28.05 -14.62
C PRO A 452 7.86 -27.25 -13.72
N TYR A 453 8.74 -27.99 -13.06
CA TYR A 453 9.82 -27.46 -12.22
C TYR A 453 11.14 -27.34 -12.98
N GLU A 454 11.12 -27.38 -14.28
CA GLU A 454 12.32 -27.38 -15.10
C GLU A 454 12.16 -26.57 -16.40
N VAL A 455 13.27 -26.10 -16.92
CA VAL A 455 13.40 -25.62 -18.29
C VAL A 455 14.02 -26.75 -19.10
N CYS A 456 13.32 -27.19 -20.14
CA CYS A 456 13.83 -28.20 -21.08
C CYS A 456 13.99 -27.60 -22.47
N SER A 457 15.04 -28.00 -23.16
CA SER A 457 15.27 -27.70 -24.56
C SER A 457 15.53 -28.99 -25.35
N SER A 458 15.22 -28.96 -26.64
CA SER A 458 15.54 -30.03 -27.57
C SER A 458 16.31 -29.43 -28.72
N ASP A 459 17.50 -29.96 -28.99
CA ASP A 459 18.40 -29.48 -30.05
C ASP A 459 18.65 -27.96 -30.00
N GLY A 460 18.70 -27.37 -28.75
CA GLY A 460 18.92 -25.95 -28.54
C GLY A 460 17.67 -25.08 -28.63
N ILE A 461 16.47 -25.66 -28.76
CA ILE A 461 15.20 -24.94 -28.82
C ILE A 461 14.43 -25.26 -27.52
N GLU A 462 14.02 -24.23 -26.80
CA GLU A 462 13.20 -24.36 -25.60
C GLU A 462 11.89 -25.09 -25.94
N LEU A 463 11.53 -26.11 -25.16
CA LEU A 463 10.33 -26.90 -25.38
C LEU A 463 9.10 -26.06 -24.99
N LEU A 464 8.04 -26.16 -25.78
CA LEU A 464 6.79 -25.47 -25.50
C LEU A 464 6.26 -25.84 -24.10
N LYS A 465 5.96 -24.83 -23.30
CA LYS A 465 5.45 -24.97 -21.93
C LYS A 465 3.99 -25.42 -21.94
N SER A 466 3.72 -26.55 -21.36
CA SER A 466 2.39 -26.98 -20.93
C SER A 466 2.38 -27.03 -19.41
N PRO A 467 1.23 -26.75 -18.75
CA PRO A 467 1.17 -26.77 -17.28
C PRO A 467 1.68 -28.06 -16.63
N THR A 468 1.73 -29.18 -17.36
CA THR A 468 2.11 -30.49 -16.82
C THR A 468 3.13 -31.29 -17.60
N LYS A 469 3.24 -31.00 -18.88
CA LYS A 469 4.13 -31.76 -19.76
C LYS A 469 4.88 -30.82 -20.67
N ARG A 470 6.17 -31.03 -20.79
CA ARG A 470 6.96 -30.42 -21.84
C ARG A 470 6.73 -31.17 -23.15
N VAL A 471 6.46 -30.42 -24.21
CA VAL A 471 6.26 -31.01 -25.57
C VAL A 471 7.56 -30.90 -26.30
N PHE A 472 8.06 -32.01 -26.82
CA PHE A 472 9.25 -32.05 -27.67
C PHE A 472 8.90 -32.43 -29.10
N GLU A 473 9.78 -32.07 -30.06
CA GLU A 473 9.57 -32.42 -31.46
C GLU A 473 9.76 -33.92 -31.70
N SER A 474 8.98 -34.48 -32.62
CA SER A 474 8.99 -35.91 -32.94
C SER A 474 10.35 -36.44 -33.39
N ASN A 475 11.29 -35.59 -33.78
CA ASN A 475 12.62 -35.93 -34.29
C ASN A 475 13.75 -35.50 -33.35
N ALA A 476 13.44 -35.10 -32.13
CA ALA A 476 14.46 -34.71 -31.18
C ALA A 476 15.35 -35.91 -30.85
N SER A 477 16.65 -35.74 -30.97
CA SER A 477 17.65 -36.73 -30.64
C SER A 477 18.17 -36.63 -29.21
N ILE A 478 18.23 -35.42 -28.69
CA ILE A 478 18.72 -35.11 -27.36
C ILE A 478 17.75 -34.13 -26.72
N ILE A 479 17.40 -34.36 -25.47
CA ILE A 479 16.63 -33.45 -24.63
C ILE A 479 17.52 -33.04 -23.47
N GLU A 480 17.67 -31.74 -23.29
CA GLU A 480 18.40 -31.12 -22.19
C GLU A 480 17.40 -30.47 -21.25
N CYS A 481 17.45 -30.80 -19.95
CA CYS A 481 16.60 -30.19 -18.95
C CYS A 481 17.42 -29.64 -17.78
N SER A 482 16.99 -28.51 -17.29
CA SER A 482 17.45 -27.94 -16.04
C SER A 482 16.36 -28.18 -14.99
N LEU A 483 16.52 -29.17 -14.14
CA LEU A 483 15.57 -29.55 -13.11
C LEU A 483 15.75 -28.63 -11.92
N THR A 484 14.72 -27.92 -11.53
CA THR A 484 14.71 -26.95 -10.42
C THR A 484 13.96 -27.52 -9.22
N GLY A 485 14.07 -26.88 -8.06
CA GLY A 485 13.31 -27.29 -6.87
C GLY A 485 13.92 -28.44 -6.10
N MET A 486 15.18 -28.75 -6.33
CA MET A 486 15.91 -29.80 -5.61
C MET A 486 16.28 -29.36 -4.19
N VAL A 487 16.44 -30.31 -3.29
CA VAL A 487 16.98 -30.01 -1.96
C VAL A 487 18.44 -29.59 -2.11
N PRO A 488 18.86 -28.45 -1.55
CA PRO A 488 20.25 -28.01 -1.67
C PRO A 488 21.22 -28.94 -0.94
N ASN A 489 22.48 -28.95 -1.38
CA ASN A 489 23.57 -29.71 -0.78
C ASN A 489 23.24 -31.23 -0.57
N THR A 490 22.49 -31.79 -1.50
CA THR A 490 22.03 -33.18 -1.43
C THR A 490 22.35 -33.92 -2.74
N VAL A 491 22.59 -35.20 -2.65
CA VAL A 491 22.71 -36.05 -3.84
C VAL A 491 21.34 -36.63 -4.17
N HIS A 492 20.84 -36.32 -5.34
CA HIS A 492 19.55 -36.79 -5.86
C HIS A 492 19.74 -37.89 -6.90
N LEU A 493 18.96 -38.95 -6.82
CA LEU A 493 18.87 -39.94 -7.88
C LEU A 493 17.85 -39.48 -8.93
N VAL A 494 18.32 -39.06 -10.06
CA VAL A 494 17.48 -38.60 -11.18
C VAL A 494 17.40 -39.71 -12.22
N GLN A 495 16.15 -40.12 -12.55
CA GLN A 495 15.88 -41.10 -13.58
C GLN A 495 14.91 -40.53 -14.61
N VAL A 496 15.15 -40.79 -15.89
CA VAL A 496 14.21 -40.54 -16.99
C VAL A 496 13.77 -41.84 -17.55
N GLN A 497 12.47 -42.12 -17.51
CA GLN A 497 11.86 -43.33 -17.97
C GLN A 497 10.96 -43.06 -19.18
N GLY A 498 11.24 -43.72 -20.29
CA GLY A 498 10.39 -43.81 -21.46
C GLY A 498 9.58 -45.11 -21.51
N GLU A 499 8.78 -45.27 -22.55
CA GLU A 499 7.97 -46.50 -22.76
C GLU A 499 8.83 -47.78 -22.89
N ASN A 500 10.05 -47.63 -23.38
CA ASN A 500 10.98 -48.73 -23.61
C ASN A 500 11.94 -49.03 -22.42
N GLY A 501 11.84 -48.25 -21.35
CA GLY A 501 12.66 -48.39 -20.16
C GLY A 501 13.33 -47.09 -19.71
N VAL A 502 14.30 -47.24 -18.79
CA VAL A 502 15.08 -46.09 -18.30
C VAL A 502 16.07 -45.65 -19.37
N VAL A 503 15.98 -44.41 -19.81
CA VAL A 503 16.88 -43.82 -20.82
C VAL A 503 18.00 -42.98 -20.21
N PHE A 504 17.83 -42.55 -18.94
CA PHE A 504 18.82 -41.79 -18.19
C PHE A 504 18.71 -42.15 -16.71
N GLU A 505 19.83 -42.33 -16.05
CA GLU A 505 19.92 -42.54 -14.61
C GLU A 505 21.25 -41.98 -14.13
N ALA A 506 21.22 -41.05 -13.19
CA ALA A 506 22.41 -40.49 -12.57
C ALA A 506 22.15 -40.02 -11.14
N GLU A 507 23.16 -40.17 -10.29
CA GLU A 507 23.22 -39.44 -9.02
C GLU A 507 23.81 -38.05 -9.25
N LEU A 508 23.02 -37.03 -9.03
CA LEU A 508 23.39 -35.63 -9.26
C LEU A 508 23.35 -34.86 -7.95
N SER A 509 24.37 -34.05 -7.70
CA SER A 509 24.44 -33.24 -6.48
C SER A 509 24.04 -31.80 -6.77
N THR A 510 23.21 -31.26 -5.91
CA THR A 510 22.96 -29.83 -5.86
C THR A 510 24.07 -29.11 -5.09
N SER A 511 24.29 -27.84 -5.38
CA SER A 511 25.30 -27.04 -4.69
C SER A 511 24.91 -26.68 -3.24
N VAL A 512 25.86 -26.16 -2.48
CA VAL A 512 25.71 -25.83 -1.06
C VAL A 512 24.66 -24.77 -0.84
N GLY A 513 23.67 -25.13 -0.06
CA GLY A 513 22.69 -24.39 0.69
C GLY A 513 22.17 -23.02 0.25
N ASP A 514 21.03 -22.62 0.80
CA ASP A 514 20.51 -21.27 0.67
C ASP A 514 21.53 -20.25 1.19
N VAL A 515 22.11 -19.51 0.27
CA VAL A 515 22.83 -18.29 0.64
C VAL A 515 21.73 -17.26 0.90
N VAL A 516 21.54 -16.92 2.18
CA VAL A 516 20.78 -15.72 2.53
C VAL A 516 21.55 -14.55 1.90
N PRO A 517 20.92 -13.72 1.05
CA PRO A 517 21.63 -12.58 0.47
C PRO A 517 22.27 -11.76 1.59
N GLU A 518 23.56 -11.47 1.50
CA GLU A 518 24.18 -10.50 2.40
C GLU A 518 23.55 -9.15 2.10
N THR A 519 22.78 -8.64 3.04
CA THR A 519 22.11 -7.36 2.90
C THR A 519 23.12 -6.23 2.83
N GLY A 520 23.20 -5.62 1.68
CA GLY A 520 23.78 -4.33 1.39
C GLY A 520 25.27 -4.16 1.74
N ASP A 521 26.05 -3.65 0.81
CA ASP A 521 27.40 -3.17 1.10
C ASP A 521 27.35 -2.04 2.14
N THR A 522 27.64 -2.37 3.40
CA THR A 522 27.70 -1.40 4.50
C THR A 522 28.89 -0.44 4.38
N SER A 523 29.77 -0.64 3.41
CA SER A 523 30.97 0.19 3.24
C SER A 523 30.67 1.67 2.97
N PRO A 524 29.67 2.06 2.15
CA PRO A 524 29.28 3.46 1.98
C PRO A 524 28.73 4.08 3.26
N VAL A 525 27.99 3.31 4.04
CA VAL A 525 27.43 3.75 5.33
C VAL A 525 28.55 3.98 6.33
N LEU A 526 29.48 3.04 6.46
CA LEU A 526 30.64 3.17 7.34
C LEU A 526 31.55 4.34 6.94
N PHE A 527 31.71 4.58 5.64
CA PHE A 527 32.46 5.73 5.14
C PHE A 527 31.76 7.05 5.47
N ALA A 528 30.45 7.14 5.27
CA ALA A 528 29.64 8.31 5.61
C ALA A 528 29.67 8.59 7.14
N LEU A 529 29.47 7.56 7.95
CA LEU A 529 29.58 7.66 9.40
C LEU A 529 30.99 8.10 9.85
N GLY A 530 32.04 7.57 9.20
CA GLY A 530 33.41 8.00 9.41
C GLY A 530 33.64 9.46 9.07
N ALA A 531 33.12 9.93 7.94
CA ALA A 531 33.18 11.33 7.52
C ALA A 531 32.43 12.26 8.48
N ILE A 532 31.25 11.86 8.96
CA ILE A 532 30.47 12.59 9.96
C ILE A 532 31.24 12.68 11.27
N PHE A 533 31.83 11.57 11.72
CA PHE A 533 32.65 11.53 12.94
C PHE A 533 33.83 12.47 12.83
N VAL A 534 34.58 12.42 11.72
CA VAL A 534 35.75 13.31 11.49
C VAL A 534 35.32 14.77 11.47
N SER A 535 34.21 15.08 10.80
CA SER A 535 33.65 16.45 10.73
C SER A 535 33.23 16.97 12.12
N LEU A 536 32.61 16.12 12.94
CA LEU A 536 32.24 16.44 14.31
C LEU A 536 33.47 16.71 15.17
N VAL A 537 34.50 15.86 15.08
CA VAL A 537 35.78 16.06 15.80
C VAL A 537 36.45 17.36 15.37
N ALA A 538 36.42 17.69 14.08
CA ALA A 538 36.98 18.95 13.56
C ALA A 538 36.18 20.15 14.09
N LEU A 539 34.84 20.09 14.09
CA LEU A 539 33.95 21.17 14.58
C LEU A 539 34.15 21.41 16.11
N LEU A 540 34.19 20.33 16.89
CA LEU A 540 34.44 20.40 18.33
C LEU A 540 35.86 20.96 18.63
N SER A 541 36.85 20.56 17.83
CA SER A 541 38.22 21.05 17.93
C SER A 541 38.34 22.54 17.58
N TYR A 542 37.62 22.96 16.52
CA TYR A 542 37.52 24.36 16.11
C TYR A 542 36.85 25.21 17.20
N GLY A 543 35.66 24.75 17.71
CA GLY A 543 34.98 25.42 18.81
C GLY A 543 35.86 25.59 20.04
N ARG A 544 36.61 24.55 20.41
CA ARG A 544 37.58 24.60 21.49
C ARG A 544 38.68 25.62 21.21
N ALA A 545 39.21 25.67 19.99
CA ALA A 545 40.26 26.63 19.62
C ALA A 545 39.75 28.07 19.74
N MET A 546 38.51 28.33 19.38
CA MET A 546 37.84 29.63 19.52
C MET A 546 37.67 30.00 20.99
N ASP A 547 37.24 29.07 21.85
CA ASP A 547 37.08 29.30 23.28
C ASP A 547 38.42 29.60 23.99
N VAL A 548 39.46 28.90 23.59
CA VAL A 548 40.84 29.19 24.09
C VAL A 548 41.30 30.59 23.65
N LYS A 549 41.05 30.98 22.38
CA LYS A 549 41.33 32.33 21.89
C LYS A 549 40.54 33.41 22.63
N ALA A 550 39.30 33.09 23.05
CA ALA A 550 38.45 33.99 23.83
C ALA A 550 38.79 34.00 25.35
N GLY A 551 39.84 33.35 25.82
CA GLY A 551 40.23 33.29 27.21
C GLY A 551 39.39 32.42 28.14
N ARG A 552 38.46 31.58 27.57
CA ARG A 552 37.58 30.70 28.34
C ARG A 552 38.23 29.37 28.66
N LEU A 553 39.09 29.37 29.70
CA LEU A 553 39.95 28.21 30.06
C LEU A 553 39.18 26.97 30.56
N HIS A 554 37.95 27.11 31.01
CA HIS A 554 37.10 26.00 31.51
C HIS A 554 36.24 25.31 30.47
N ALA A 555 36.28 25.74 29.22
CA ALA A 555 35.46 25.17 28.13
C ALA A 555 35.86 23.70 27.79
N LYS A 556 37.02 23.23 28.28
CA LYS A 556 37.50 21.86 28.03
C LYS A 556 36.52 20.77 28.50
N SER A 557 35.92 20.93 29.66
CA SER A 557 34.99 19.95 30.23
C SER A 557 33.59 20.00 29.56
N ALA A 558 33.16 21.18 29.15
CA ALA A 558 31.84 21.36 28.52
C ALA A 558 31.75 20.56 27.19
N HIS A 559 32.79 20.63 26.35
CA HIS A 559 32.77 19.90 25.04
C HIS A 559 32.76 18.38 25.22
N ILE A 560 33.42 17.85 26.27
CA ILE A 560 33.43 16.41 26.56
C ILE A 560 32.04 15.92 26.97
N TYR A 561 31.31 16.70 27.77
CA TYR A 561 29.96 16.36 28.20
C TYR A 561 28.92 16.46 27.05
N ILE A 562 29.15 17.36 26.09
CA ILE A 562 28.25 17.54 24.95
C ILE A 562 28.56 16.54 23.82
N ALA A 563 29.83 16.07 23.71
CA ALA A 563 30.26 15.25 22.58
C ALA A 563 29.43 13.97 22.33
N PRO A 564 29.03 13.17 23.34
CA PRO A 564 28.20 12.00 23.12
C PRO A 564 26.83 12.35 22.52
N ALA A 565 26.20 13.41 23.03
CA ALA A 565 24.91 13.87 22.52
C ALA A 565 25.03 14.42 21.08
N MET A 566 26.10 15.16 20.79
CA MET A 566 26.39 15.66 19.44
C MET A 566 26.70 14.53 18.46
N LEU A 567 27.40 13.49 18.91
CA LEU A 567 27.66 12.30 18.08
C LEU A 567 26.37 11.54 17.78
N ALA A 568 25.56 11.31 18.80
CA ALA A 568 24.26 10.67 18.59
C ALA A 568 23.37 11.47 17.60
N LEU A 569 23.31 12.79 17.77
CA LEU A 569 22.58 13.68 16.87
C LEU A 569 23.15 13.65 15.44
N ALA A 570 24.50 13.61 15.31
CA ALA A 570 25.14 13.52 14.01
C ALA A 570 24.77 12.23 13.28
N ILE A 571 24.80 11.10 13.96
CA ILE A 571 24.47 9.80 13.38
C ILE A 571 22.97 9.68 13.09
N LEU A 572 22.13 9.96 14.08
CA LEU A 572 20.69 9.67 14.00
C LEU A 572 19.92 10.72 13.20
N THR A 573 20.44 11.95 13.06
CA THR A 573 19.71 13.03 12.37
C THR A 573 20.40 13.44 11.07
N PHE A 574 21.73 13.73 11.12
CA PHE A 574 22.38 14.27 9.94
C PHE A 574 22.66 13.23 8.86
N TYR A 575 22.91 11.97 9.22
CA TYR A 575 23.13 10.93 8.22
C TYR A 575 21.87 10.69 7.35
N PRO A 576 20.67 10.42 7.91
CA PRO A 576 19.45 10.27 7.09
C PRO A 576 19.13 11.51 6.24
N VAL A 577 19.34 12.72 6.78
CA VAL A 577 19.12 13.95 6.03
C VAL A 577 20.08 14.07 4.84
N LEU A 578 21.36 13.78 5.03
CA LEU A 578 22.35 13.82 3.95
C LEU A 578 22.11 12.73 2.91
N TYR A 579 21.68 11.54 3.35
CA TYR A 579 21.32 10.46 2.45
C TYR A 579 20.08 10.82 1.63
N GLY A 580 19.03 11.35 2.24
CA GLY A 580 17.87 11.86 1.51
C GLY A 580 18.24 12.99 0.52
N PHE A 581 19.19 13.84 0.91
CA PHE A 581 19.72 14.85 0.00
C PHE A 581 20.45 14.25 -1.21
N TRP A 582 21.16 13.14 -1.00
CA TRP A 582 21.80 12.38 -2.08
C TRP A 582 20.76 11.73 -2.99
N LEU A 583 19.76 11.05 -2.42
CA LEU A 583 18.68 10.41 -3.18
C LEU A 583 17.94 11.38 -4.10
N SER A 584 17.79 12.65 -3.70
CA SER A 584 17.11 13.66 -4.52
C SER A 584 17.77 13.94 -5.87
N PHE A 585 19.00 13.50 -6.09
CA PHE A 585 19.75 13.60 -7.35
C PHE A 585 19.85 12.29 -8.10
N THR A 586 19.16 11.25 -7.68
CA THR A 586 19.22 9.90 -8.25
C THR A 586 17.87 9.45 -8.76
N ASP A 587 17.85 8.43 -9.61
CA ASP A 587 16.65 7.74 -10.10
C ASP A 587 16.17 6.63 -9.13
N ALA A 588 16.40 6.81 -7.84
CA ALA A 588 15.99 5.85 -6.83
C ALA A 588 14.48 5.65 -6.83
N ASP A 589 14.06 4.42 -7.02
CA ASP A 589 12.69 3.96 -6.92
C ASP A 589 12.61 2.66 -6.09
N ALA A 590 11.41 2.17 -5.84
CA ALA A 590 11.18 0.96 -5.05
C ALA A 590 11.86 -0.29 -5.64
N THR A 591 12.23 -0.28 -6.92
CA THR A 591 12.88 -1.39 -7.61
C THR A 591 14.41 -1.25 -7.69
N ARG A 592 14.96 -0.05 -7.47
CA ARG A 592 16.37 0.29 -7.66
C ARG A 592 17.05 0.93 -6.44
N LEU A 593 16.53 0.69 -5.26
CA LEU A 593 17.15 1.19 -4.04
C LEU A 593 18.46 0.39 -3.79
N GLY A 594 19.60 1.03 -3.96
CA GLY A 594 20.91 0.37 -3.89
C GLY A 594 21.71 0.48 -5.20
N ASP A 595 21.05 0.39 -6.35
CA ASP A 595 21.63 0.49 -7.70
C ASP A 595 21.26 1.80 -8.41
N GLN A 596 20.85 2.81 -7.65
CA GLN A 596 20.41 4.10 -8.19
C GLN A 596 21.53 4.84 -8.94
N THR A 597 21.17 5.46 -10.06
CA THR A 597 22.09 6.27 -10.87
C THR A 597 21.90 7.77 -10.62
N PHE A 598 22.95 8.56 -10.83
CA PHE A 598 22.89 10.00 -10.65
C PHE A 598 22.23 10.66 -11.86
N VAL A 599 21.07 11.30 -11.66
CA VAL A 599 20.28 11.99 -12.70
C VAL A 599 20.31 13.52 -12.62
N GLY A 600 21.08 14.08 -11.69
CA GLY A 600 21.23 15.53 -11.53
C GLY A 600 19.97 16.21 -11.03
N LEU A 601 19.43 17.20 -11.76
CA LEU A 601 18.28 18.00 -11.34
C LEU A 601 16.93 17.53 -11.92
N VAL A 602 16.87 16.36 -12.52
CA VAL A 602 15.64 15.86 -13.17
C VAL A 602 14.49 15.81 -12.18
N ASN A 603 14.66 15.21 -11.00
CA ASN A 603 13.62 15.13 -9.98
C ASN A 603 13.13 16.51 -9.50
N PHE A 604 14.02 17.50 -9.44
CA PHE A 604 13.60 18.87 -9.06
C PHE A 604 12.77 19.55 -10.16
N ILE A 605 13.10 19.28 -11.43
CA ILE A 605 12.29 19.76 -12.55
C ILE A 605 10.91 19.15 -12.48
N GLU A 606 10.80 17.85 -12.22
CA GLU A 606 9.56 17.13 -12.03
C GLU A 606 8.73 17.74 -10.88
N VAL A 607 9.32 17.95 -9.70
CA VAL A 607 8.66 18.61 -8.56
C VAL A 607 8.04 19.95 -8.95
N PHE A 608 8.79 20.82 -9.64
CA PHE A 608 8.30 22.15 -9.97
C PHE A 608 7.34 22.19 -11.16
N THR A 609 7.30 21.14 -11.97
CA THR A 609 6.38 20.99 -13.11
C THR A 609 5.17 20.12 -12.79
N ALA A 610 5.15 19.46 -11.62
CA ALA A 610 4.00 18.67 -11.16
C ALA A 610 2.73 19.54 -11.13
N SER A 611 1.64 19.03 -11.72
CA SER A 611 0.36 19.76 -11.87
C SER A 611 -0.20 20.25 -10.53
N GLY A 612 -0.05 19.46 -9.46
CA GLY A 612 -0.51 19.79 -8.12
C GLY A 612 0.42 20.65 -7.27
N PHE A 613 1.66 20.97 -7.71
CA PHE A 613 2.67 21.66 -6.90
C PHE A 613 2.16 22.97 -6.25
N LEU A 614 1.56 23.83 -7.06
CA LEU A 614 1.11 25.14 -6.56
C LEU A 614 -0.06 25.00 -5.58
N ARG A 615 -0.98 24.07 -5.86
CA ARG A 615 -2.17 23.82 -5.03
C ARG A 615 -1.78 23.27 -3.66
N VAL A 616 -0.99 22.20 -3.61
CA VAL A 616 -0.57 21.59 -2.34
C VAL A 616 0.28 22.53 -1.51
N THR A 617 1.15 23.31 -2.17
CA THR A 617 1.97 24.33 -1.50
C THR A 617 1.09 25.44 -0.91
N LEU A 618 0.12 25.95 -1.67
CA LEU A 618 -0.79 27.00 -1.20
C LEU A 618 -1.67 26.51 -0.04
N PHE A 619 -2.22 25.30 -0.17
CA PHE A 619 -3.02 24.72 0.91
C PHE A 619 -2.18 24.49 2.16
N THR A 620 -0.95 23.97 2.04
CA THR A 620 -0.02 23.81 3.18
C THR A 620 0.22 25.15 3.89
N LEU A 621 0.38 26.23 3.15
CA LEU A 621 0.56 27.58 3.74
C LEU A 621 -0.71 28.08 4.43
N ILE A 622 -1.89 27.93 3.79
CA ILE A 622 -3.18 28.29 4.38
C ILE A 622 -3.42 27.48 5.65
N TRP A 623 -3.29 26.17 5.57
CA TRP A 623 -3.37 25.23 6.67
C TRP A 623 -2.50 25.68 7.86
N THR A 624 -1.22 25.93 7.60
CA THR A 624 -0.26 26.29 8.64
C THR A 624 -0.59 27.65 9.27
N VAL A 625 -0.84 28.68 8.46
CA VAL A 625 -1.10 30.03 8.96
C VAL A 625 -2.40 30.09 9.74
N VAL A 626 -3.48 29.49 9.24
CA VAL A 626 -4.78 29.47 9.91
C VAL A 626 -4.68 28.75 11.26
N ASN A 627 -4.11 27.54 11.27
CA ASN A 627 -3.97 26.75 12.49
C ASN A 627 -3.10 27.46 13.53
N VAL A 628 -1.90 27.92 13.17
CA VAL A 628 -0.99 28.59 14.12
C VAL A 628 -1.62 29.88 14.68
N THR A 629 -2.29 30.66 13.85
CA THR A 629 -2.98 31.87 14.28
C THR A 629 -4.11 31.53 15.26
N ALA A 630 -4.90 30.49 14.98
CA ALA A 630 -5.96 30.03 15.85
C ALA A 630 -5.42 29.44 17.17
N HIS A 631 -4.36 28.63 17.10
CA HIS A 631 -3.70 28.06 18.29
C HIS A 631 -3.21 29.16 19.23
N ILE A 632 -2.52 30.17 18.70
CA ILE A 632 -2.02 31.29 19.49
C ILE A 632 -3.17 32.16 20.00
N GLY A 633 -4.11 32.53 19.12
CA GLY A 633 -5.23 33.42 19.47
C GLY A 633 -6.15 32.81 20.52
N LEU A 634 -6.63 31.59 20.28
CA LEU A 634 -7.51 30.87 21.23
C LEU A 634 -6.74 30.46 22.48
N GLY A 635 -5.52 29.98 22.35
CA GLY A 635 -4.65 29.61 23.47
C GLY A 635 -4.40 30.81 24.39
N LEU A 636 -4.06 31.98 23.83
CA LEU A 636 -3.85 33.20 24.61
C LEU A 636 -5.17 33.68 25.26
N PHE A 637 -6.27 33.66 24.52
CA PHE A 637 -7.58 34.01 25.05
C PHE A 637 -7.94 33.14 26.26
N LEU A 638 -7.85 31.82 26.16
CA LEU A 638 -8.13 30.88 27.23
C LEU A 638 -7.17 31.06 28.41
N ALA A 639 -5.87 31.24 28.13
CA ALA A 639 -4.87 31.50 29.15
C ALA A 639 -5.18 32.76 29.96
N MET A 640 -5.58 33.86 29.29
CA MET A 640 -5.97 35.11 29.96
C MET A 640 -7.26 34.95 30.77
N VAL A 641 -8.31 34.31 30.20
CA VAL A 641 -9.56 34.07 30.91
C VAL A 641 -9.32 33.26 32.20
N LEU A 642 -8.50 32.22 32.14
CA LEU A 642 -8.14 31.38 33.27
C LEU A 642 -7.19 32.07 34.24
N GLN A 643 -6.37 33.02 33.80
CA GLN A 643 -5.43 33.76 34.65
C GLN A 643 -6.15 34.89 35.42
N TYR A 644 -6.83 35.74 34.71
CA TYR A 644 -7.43 37.01 35.24
C TYR A 644 -8.91 36.91 35.57
N GLY A 645 -9.64 35.95 35.00
CA GLY A 645 -11.04 35.71 35.31
C GLY A 645 -11.27 35.27 36.76
N ASN A 646 -12.31 35.83 37.40
CA ASN A 646 -12.71 35.41 38.72
C ASN A 646 -13.59 34.12 38.66
N ILE A 647 -13.00 33.03 38.13
CA ILE A 647 -13.70 31.77 37.87
C ILE A 647 -13.50 30.79 39.03
N ARG A 648 -14.61 30.33 39.62
CA ARG A 648 -14.56 29.24 40.62
C ARG A 648 -14.22 27.92 39.92
N GLY A 649 -13.31 27.12 40.49
CA GLY A 649 -12.96 25.80 39.91
C GLY A 649 -11.98 25.87 38.73
N LYS A 650 -11.15 26.90 38.61
CA LYS A 650 -10.13 27.07 37.53
C LYS A 650 -9.32 25.80 37.20
N THR A 651 -8.98 25.03 38.24
CA THR A 651 -8.20 23.80 38.08
C THR A 651 -8.97 22.78 37.28
N ILE A 652 -10.28 22.63 37.51
CA ILE A 652 -11.12 21.70 36.74
C ILE A 652 -11.16 22.11 35.27
N TYR A 653 -11.39 23.39 34.97
CA TYR A 653 -11.41 23.86 33.58
C TYR A 653 -10.05 23.66 32.89
N ARG A 654 -8.93 23.91 33.59
CA ARG A 654 -7.61 23.63 33.04
C ARG A 654 -7.41 22.16 32.71
N THR A 655 -7.85 21.26 33.62
CA THR A 655 -7.73 19.81 33.38
C THR A 655 -8.58 19.39 32.21
N VAL A 656 -9.84 19.82 32.12
CA VAL A 656 -10.73 19.46 30.99
C VAL A 656 -10.22 20.01 29.67
N LEU A 657 -9.73 21.25 29.63
CA LEU A 657 -9.17 21.86 28.42
C LEU A 657 -7.84 21.21 27.98
N LEU A 658 -7.19 20.43 28.85
CA LEU A 658 -5.98 19.69 28.48
C LEU A 658 -6.27 18.29 27.93
N LEU A 659 -7.49 17.77 28.05
CA LEU A 659 -7.86 16.43 27.58
C LEU A 659 -7.50 16.20 26.10
N PRO A 660 -7.74 17.13 25.15
CA PRO A 660 -7.39 16.92 23.77
C PRO A 660 -5.90 16.64 23.53
N TRP A 661 -5.05 17.24 24.35
CA TRP A 661 -3.61 17.05 24.26
C TRP A 661 -3.10 15.84 25.05
N ALA A 662 -3.83 15.41 26.07
CA ALA A 662 -3.49 14.27 26.92
C ALA A 662 -3.82 12.93 26.27
N ILE A 663 -4.79 12.90 25.35
CA ILE A 663 -5.14 11.70 24.58
C ILE A 663 -4.20 11.59 23.37
N PRO A 664 -3.69 10.40 23.05
CA PRO A 664 -2.90 10.23 21.83
C PRO A 664 -3.62 10.79 20.59
N SER A 665 -2.93 11.59 19.79
CA SER A 665 -3.54 12.33 18.67
C SER A 665 -4.23 11.42 17.66
N TYR A 666 -3.66 10.25 17.39
CA TYR A 666 -4.24 9.29 16.44
C TYR A 666 -5.61 8.78 16.89
N ILE A 667 -5.82 8.51 18.20
CA ILE A 667 -7.14 8.14 18.73
C ILE A 667 -8.14 9.28 18.56
N SER A 668 -7.72 10.50 18.92
CA SER A 668 -8.58 11.68 18.81
C SER A 668 -9.01 11.94 17.36
N VAL A 669 -8.10 11.81 16.42
CA VAL A 669 -8.37 12.00 14.99
C VAL A 669 -9.37 10.97 14.47
N LEU A 670 -9.19 9.69 14.80
CA LEU A 670 -10.12 8.63 14.39
C LEU A 670 -11.52 8.80 14.99
N VAL A 671 -11.61 9.25 16.26
CA VAL A 671 -12.91 9.60 16.87
C VAL A 671 -13.58 10.74 16.11
N TRP A 672 -12.84 11.80 15.76
CA TRP A 672 -13.36 12.90 14.94
C TRP A 672 -13.76 12.43 13.54
N LYS A 673 -12.98 11.53 12.92
CA LYS A 673 -13.34 10.91 11.62
C LYS A 673 -14.73 10.26 11.71
N GLY A 674 -14.98 9.44 12.73
CA GLY A 674 -16.28 8.82 12.95
C GLY A 674 -17.40 9.84 13.23
N MET A 675 -17.11 10.92 13.97
CA MET A 675 -18.11 11.96 14.25
C MET A 675 -18.53 12.78 13.02
N PHE A 676 -17.65 12.94 12.04
CA PHE A 676 -17.90 13.68 10.78
C PHE A 676 -18.39 12.79 9.63
N GLN A 677 -18.58 11.50 9.85
CA GLN A 677 -19.23 10.62 8.87
C GLN A 677 -20.68 11.09 8.61
N PRO A 678 -21.28 10.73 7.47
CA PRO A 678 -22.68 11.09 7.16
C PRO A 678 -23.67 10.71 8.29
N GLU A 679 -23.49 9.55 8.90
CA GLU A 679 -24.29 9.07 10.05
C GLU A 679 -23.64 9.41 11.41
N GLY A 680 -22.66 10.31 11.41
CA GLY A 680 -21.93 10.68 12.61
C GLY A 680 -22.64 11.72 13.45
N LEU A 681 -22.22 11.79 14.73
CA LEU A 681 -22.82 12.68 15.75
C LEU A 681 -22.93 14.14 15.30
N VAL A 682 -22.04 14.63 14.44
CA VAL A 682 -22.07 16.05 13.97
C VAL A 682 -23.31 16.26 13.10
N ASN A 683 -23.60 15.38 12.17
CA ASN A 683 -24.81 15.45 11.35
C ASN A 683 -26.07 15.28 12.17
N ASP A 684 -26.10 14.36 13.14
CA ASP A 684 -27.22 14.15 14.05
C ASP A 684 -27.54 15.42 14.85
N VAL A 685 -26.52 16.08 15.40
CA VAL A 685 -26.69 17.31 16.21
C VAL A 685 -27.12 18.48 15.34
N LEU A 686 -26.63 18.60 14.12
CA LEU A 686 -26.96 19.68 13.19
C LEU A 686 -28.29 19.43 12.47
N GLY A 687 -28.81 18.21 12.48
CA GLY A 687 -29.97 17.78 11.71
C GLY A 687 -29.72 17.90 10.19
N THR A 688 -28.52 17.54 9.75
CA THR A 688 -28.07 17.61 8.36
C THR A 688 -27.52 16.27 7.91
N ASP A 689 -27.42 16.07 6.59
CA ASP A 689 -26.83 14.90 5.95
C ASP A 689 -25.60 15.31 5.10
N LEU A 690 -24.73 16.15 5.67
CA LEU A 690 -23.58 16.68 4.94
C LEU A 690 -22.45 15.64 4.86
N HIS A 691 -21.91 15.45 3.70
CA HIS A 691 -20.73 14.60 3.45
C HIS A 691 -19.45 15.40 3.70
N PHE A 692 -19.19 15.77 4.95
CA PHE A 692 -18.09 16.67 5.32
C PHE A 692 -16.73 16.22 4.80
N LEU A 693 -16.43 14.91 4.81
CA LEU A 693 -15.13 14.38 4.41
C LEU A 693 -15.03 14.09 2.91
N ALA A 694 -16.17 13.99 2.22
CA ALA A 694 -16.22 13.79 0.77
C ALA A 694 -16.33 15.12 -0.02
N ASP A 695 -16.80 16.18 0.63
CA ASP A 695 -16.80 17.53 0.02
C ASP A 695 -15.43 18.19 0.19
N PRO A 696 -14.79 18.73 -0.85
CA PRO A 696 -13.48 19.35 -0.78
C PRO A 696 -13.37 20.45 0.28
N THR A 697 -14.36 21.32 0.31
CA THR A 697 -14.39 22.44 1.27
C THR A 697 -14.68 21.96 2.68
N GLY A 698 -15.61 21.02 2.81
CA GLY A 698 -15.94 20.35 4.06
C GLY A 698 -14.74 19.66 4.68
N ALA A 699 -14.04 18.83 3.90
CA ALA A 699 -12.83 18.14 4.33
C ALA A 699 -11.75 19.11 4.81
N GLN A 700 -11.46 20.17 4.04
CA GLN A 700 -10.50 21.22 4.43
C GLN A 700 -10.87 21.89 5.74
N LEU A 701 -12.14 22.21 5.94
CA LEU A 701 -12.62 22.82 7.19
C LEU A 701 -12.53 21.83 8.37
N VAL A 702 -12.85 20.57 8.17
CA VAL A 702 -12.79 19.54 9.21
C VAL A 702 -11.37 19.31 9.65
N VAL A 703 -10.42 19.12 8.73
CA VAL A 703 -9.01 18.90 9.11
C VAL A 703 -8.47 20.11 9.88
N ILE A 704 -8.76 21.33 9.44
CA ILE A 704 -8.37 22.56 10.13
C ILE A 704 -8.98 22.63 11.54
N PHE A 705 -10.27 22.32 11.67
CA PHE A 705 -10.97 22.33 12.95
C PHE A 705 -10.38 21.34 13.94
N VAL A 706 -10.15 20.08 13.50
CA VAL A 706 -9.61 19.01 14.35
C VAL A 706 -8.19 19.38 14.81
N ASN A 707 -7.37 19.92 13.92
CA ASN A 707 -6.02 20.33 14.29
C ASN A 707 -6.01 21.54 15.25
N ILE A 708 -6.93 22.51 15.08
CA ILE A 708 -7.11 23.60 16.05
C ILE A 708 -7.47 23.02 17.43
N TRP A 709 -8.40 22.07 17.47
CA TRP A 709 -8.84 21.45 18.72
C TRP A 709 -7.68 20.73 19.42
N LEU A 710 -6.79 20.06 18.68
CA LEU A 710 -5.60 19.40 19.23
C LEU A 710 -4.53 20.37 19.73
N GLY A 711 -4.30 21.48 19.02
CA GLY A 711 -3.16 22.38 19.28
C GLY A 711 -3.42 23.47 20.33
N VAL A 712 -4.68 23.90 20.50
CA VAL A 712 -5.04 24.95 21.45
C VAL A 712 -4.62 24.69 22.90
N PRO A 713 -4.76 23.45 23.46
CA PRO A 713 -4.36 23.19 24.83
C PRO A 713 -2.87 23.43 25.10
N PHE A 714 -2.01 23.00 24.18
CA PHE A 714 -0.56 23.22 24.30
C PHE A 714 -0.22 24.72 24.32
N MET A 715 -0.79 25.51 23.41
CA MET A 715 -0.57 26.95 23.35
C MET A 715 -1.14 27.67 24.59
N MET A 716 -2.30 27.24 25.08
CA MET A 716 -2.90 27.75 26.31
C MET A 716 -1.98 27.56 27.51
N MET A 717 -1.40 26.36 27.66
CA MET A 717 -0.49 26.07 28.79
C MET A 717 0.82 26.85 28.68
N SER A 718 1.42 26.88 27.50
CA SER A 718 2.68 27.59 27.25
C SER A 718 2.51 29.09 27.51
N LEU A 719 1.44 29.69 27.02
CA LEU A 719 1.16 31.10 27.22
C LEU A 719 0.69 31.43 28.65
N SER A 720 0.00 30.47 29.34
CA SER A 720 -0.29 30.65 30.78
C SER A 720 0.97 30.75 31.62
N GLY A 721 2.00 29.96 31.31
CA GLY A 721 3.31 30.06 31.97
C GLY A 721 3.98 31.42 31.73
N ALA A 722 3.97 31.90 30.49
CA ALA A 722 4.52 33.19 30.13
C ALA A 722 3.76 34.36 30.79
N LEU A 723 2.42 34.31 30.82
CA LEU A 723 1.59 35.29 31.51
C LEU A 723 1.86 35.35 33.02
N GLN A 724 2.13 34.22 33.67
CA GLN A 724 2.43 34.17 35.10
C GLN A 724 3.78 34.80 35.43
N ALA A 725 4.71 34.88 34.50
CA ALA A 725 6.01 35.48 34.67
C ALA A 725 5.97 37.04 34.58
N LEU A 726 4.86 37.64 34.15
CA LEU A 726 4.73 39.07 34.04
C LEU A 726 4.56 39.74 35.40
N PRO A 727 5.28 40.86 35.69
CA PRO A 727 5.17 41.59 36.94
C PRO A 727 3.78 42.15 37.18
N ARG A 728 3.16 41.83 38.33
CA ARG A 728 1.81 42.35 38.67
C ARG A 728 1.78 43.82 38.88
N ASP A 729 2.84 44.38 39.40
CA ASP A 729 2.96 45.83 39.72
C ASP A 729 2.71 46.72 38.51
N MET A 730 3.08 46.25 37.32
CA MET A 730 2.78 46.96 36.05
C MET A 730 1.28 47.09 35.81
N TYR A 731 0.51 46.03 36.07
CA TYR A 731 -0.94 46.02 35.86
C TYR A 731 -1.68 46.82 36.92
N GLU A 732 -1.20 46.81 38.15
CA GLU A 732 -1.75 47.61 39.25
C GLU A 732 -1.52 49.11 39.01
N ALA A 733 -0.33 49.49 38.54
CA ALA A 733 -0.04 50.88 38.13
C ALA A 733 -0.94 51.35 36.99
N ALA A 734 -1.09 50.52 35.94
CA ALA A 734 -1.97 50.84 34.81
C ALA A 734 -3.44 50.99 35.22
N GLN A 735 -3.91 50.20 36.18
CA GLN A 735 -5.27 50.33 36.76
C GLN A 735 -5.43 51.66 37.51
N LEU A 736 -4.40 52.08 38.26
CA LEU A 736 -4.41 53.37 38.96
C LEU A 736 -4.45 54.56 38.00
N ASP A 737 -3.79 54.39 36.83
CA ASP A 737 -3.82 55.37 35.75
C ASP A 737 -5.12 55.39 34.91
N GLY A 738 -6.07 54.45 35.23
CA GLY A 738 -7.37 54.39 34.56
C GLY A 738 -7.28 53.76 33.14
N VAL A 739 -6.23 52.97 32.86
CA VAL A 739 -6.03 52.31 31.56
C VAL A 739 -7.10 51.21 31.36
N SER A 740 -7.72 51.19 30.17
CA SER A 740 -8.71 50.14 29.84
C SER A 740 -8.09 48.77 29.77
N SER A 741 -8.89 47.72 29.97
CA SER A 741 -8.41 46.35 29.85
C SER A 741 -7.85 46.05 28.45
N TRP A 742 -8.41 46.64 27.40
CA TRP A 742 -7.94 46.50 26.04
C TRP A 742 -6.60 47.20 25.81
N ASP A 743 -6.45 48.43 26.33
CA ASP A 743 -5.19 49.17 26.25
C ASP A 743 -4.10 48.49 27.05
N SER A 744 -4.42 47.95 28.25
CA SER A 744 -3.52 47.15 29.05
C SER A 744 -3.08 45.89 28.28
N PHE A 745 -4.00 45.17 27.60
CA PHE A 745 -3.67 44.05 26.75
C PHE A 745 -2.70 44.44 25.62
N ARG A 746 -3.06 45.51 24.87
CA ARG A 746 -2.32 45.90 23.67
C ARG A 746 -0.95 46.51 23.98
N HIS A 747 -0.82 47.26 25.05
CA HIS A 747 0.38 48.06 25.34
C HIS A 747 1.27 47.45 26.47
N LEU A 748 0.72 46.61 27.33
CA LEU A 748 1.49 45.92 28.37
C LEU A 748 1.61 44.42 28.13
N THR A 749 0.48 43.70 27.97
CA THR A 749 0.52 42.24 27.91
C THR A 749 1.21 41.75 26.64
N LEU A 750 0.72 42.18 25.47
CA LEU A 750 1.21 41.70 24.18
C LEU A 750 2.69 42.04 23.89
N PRO A 751 3.22 43.26 24.19
CA PRO A 751 4.63 43.53 24.03
C PRO A 751 5.54 42.72 24.95
N ASN A 752 5.13 42.48 26.18
CA ASN A 752 5.92 41.72 27.15
C ASN A 752 5.88 40.22 26.89
N LEU A 753 4.82 39.71 26.25
CA LEU A 753 4.74 38.35 25.78
C LEU A 753 5.52 38.06 24.49
N LYS A 754 6.02 39.10 23.79
CA LYS A 754 6.70 38.94 22.53
C LYS A 754 7.86 37.93 22.60
N SER A 755 8.61 37.91 23.70
CA SER A 755 9.71 36.99 23.95
C SER A 755 9.28 35.52 24.01
N ALA A 756 8.03 35.24 24.39
CA ALA A 756 7.45 33.88 24.40
C ALA A 756 6.68 33.59 23.10
N LEU A 757 5.93 34.58 22.58
CA LEU A 757 5.12 34.44 21.37
C LEU A 757 5.96 34.14 20.13
N VAL A 758 7.10 34.82 19.97
CA VAL A 758 7.93 34.66 18.77
C VAL A 758 8.50 33.24 18.65
N PRO A 759 9.15 32.65 19.67
CA PRO A 759 9.59 31.26 19.58
C PRO A 759 8.44 30.24 19.44
N LEU A 760 7.32 30.45 20.17
CA LEU A 760 6.17 29.56 20.10
C LEU A 760 5.49 29.59 18.72
N SER A 761 5.39 30.76 18.11
CA SER A 761 4.80 30.84 16.75
C SER A 761 5.71 30.23 15.69
N LEU A 762 7.04 30.37 15.81
CA LEU A 762 7.98 29.71 14.91
C LEU A 762 7.91 28.18 15.05
N LEU A 763 7.95 27.70 16.29
CA LEU A 763 7.87 26.26 16.58
C LEU A 763 6.52 25.70 16.12
N GLY A 764 5.41 26.40 16.41
CA GLY A 764 4.07 26.03 15.98
C GLY A 764 3.95 25.99 14.45
N PHE A 765 4.58 26.96 13.75
CA PHE A 765 4.60 26.95 12.29
C PHE A 765 5.31 25.72 11.72
N ILE A 766 6.54 25.44 12.17
CA ILE A 766 7.32 24.28 11.69
C ILE A 766 6.58 22.98 12.00
N TRP A 767 6.00 22.85 13.18
CA TRP A 767 5.27 21.66 13.58
C TRP A 767 4.00 21.46 12.75
N THR A 768 3.17 22.49 12.62
CA THR A 768 1.92 22.40 11.85
C THR A 768 2.16 22.21 10.35
N PHE A 769 3.23 22.81 9.81
CA PHE A 769 3.62 22.63 8.41
C PHE A 769 3.91 21.16 8.07
N ASN A 770 4.44 20.41 9.02
CA ASN A 770 4.79 19.00 8.89
C ASN A 770 3.80 18.06 9.64
N MET A 771 2.57 18.50 9.88
CA MET A 771 1.58 17.71 10.64
C MET A 771 0.95 16.64 9.77
N PHE A 772 1.61 15.50 9.64
CA PHE A 772 1.18 14.37 8.84
C PHE A 772 -0.09 13.70 9.38
N ASN A 773 -0.10 13.34 10.67
CA ASN A 773 -1.09 12.42 11.26
C ASN A 773 -2.54 12.87 11.10
N VAL A 774 -2.81 14.18 11.22
CA VAL A 774 -4.19 14.70 11.16
C VAL A 774 -4.77 14.51 9.77
N ILE A 775 -4.01 14.85 8.74
CA ILE A 775 -4.44 14.72 7.34
C ILE A 775 -4.56 13.24 6.99
N TYR A 776 -3.50 12.47 7.19
CA TYR A 776 -3.44 11.06 6.81
C TYR A 776 -4.55 10.23 7.45
N LEU A 777 -4.78 10.35 8.76
CA LEU A 777 -5.79 9.54 9.45
C LEU A 777 -7.23 10.02 9.22
N LEU A 778 -7.45 11.31 8.97
CA LEU A 778 -8.79 11.86 8.82
C LEU A 778 -9.34 11.72 7.41
N THR A 779 -8.54 12.08 6.42
CA THR A 779 -8.93 12.22 5.01
C THR A 779 -8.03 11.48 4.04
N ASP A 780 -6.87 10.99 4.50
CA ASP A 780 -5.84 10.38 3.65
C ASP A 780 -5.44 11.29 2.46
N GLY A 781 -5.35 12.61 2.72
CA GLY A 781 -5.10 13.62 1.69
C GLY A 781 -6.34 14.03 0.89
N GLY A 782 -7.36 13.18 0.82
CA GLY A 782 -8.55 13.36 -0.01
C GLY A 782 -9.52 14.49 0.46
N PRO A 783 -10.63 14.68 -0.24
CA PRO A 783 -11.04 13.95 -1.44
C PRO A 783 -10.14 14.27 -2.64
N ASP A 784 -9.89 13.26 -3.46
CA ASP A 784 -9.12 13.41 -4.68
C ASP A 784 -10.10 13.84 -5.78
N LEU A 785 -9.95 15.04 -6.27
CA LEU A 785 -10.74 15.53 -7.41
C LEU A 785 -10.10 15.14 -8.74
N TYR A 786 -8.80 14.88 -8.69
CA TYR A 786 -8.02 14.57 -9.88
C TYR A 786 -7.03 13.47 -9.49
N PHE A 787 -7.11 12.37 -10.19
CA PHE A 787 -6.24 11.23 -9.93
C PHE A 787 -4.79 11.56 -10.29
N GLY A 788 -3.82 11.04 -9.53
CA GLY A 788 -2.41 11.37 -9.72
C GLY A 788 -1.99 12.78 -9.31
N GLU A 789 -2.94 13.61 -8.88
CA GLU A 789 -2.67 14.88 -8.23
C GLU A 789 -2.84 14.78 -6.71
N PRO A 790 -2.16 15.63 -5.93
CA PRO A 790 -2.41 15.71 -4.50
C PRO A 790 -3.90 15.90 -4.20
N GLY A 791 -4.43 15.18 -3.22
CA GLY A 791 -5.81 15.34 -2.76
C GLY A 791 -6.10 16.74 -2.21
N GLN A 792 -7.36 17.06 -1.97
CA GLN A 792 -7.78 18.43 -1.62
C GLN A 792 -7.36 18.86 -0.21
N THR A 793 -7.06 17.92 0.66
CA THR A 793 -6.52 18.17 2.00
C THR A 793 -5.04 17.83 2.12
N ASP A 794 -4.40 17.38 1.05
CA ASP A 794 -2.97 17.14 1.07
C ASP A 794 -2.18 18.39 1.42
N ILE A 795 -1.26 18.20 2.35
CA ILE A 795 -0.16 19.11 2.60
C ILE A 795 1.13 18.51 2.03
N LEU A 796 2.15 19.33 1.87
CA LEU A 796 3.40 18.88 1.23
C LEU A 796 3.96 17.58 1.81
N ILE A 797 3.87 17.36 3.11
CA ILE A 797 4.43 16.16 3.75
C ILE A 797 3.59 14.89 3.50
N THR A 798 2.25 15.01 3.41
CA THR A 798 1.40 13.87 3.08
C THR A 798 1.57 13.47 1.63
N TYR A 799 1.64 14.43 0.73
CA TYR A 799 1.93 14.16 -0.67
C TYR A 799 3.33 13.55 -0.91
N VAL A 800 4.35 13.98 -0.16
CA VAL A 800 5.68 13.33 -0.19
C VAL A 800 5.60 11.87 0.23
N TYR A 801 4.74 11.56 1.21
CA TYR A 801 4.51 10.17 1.63
C TYR A 801 3.91 9.35 0.48
N ASP A 802 2.91 9.88 -0.21
CA ASP A 802 2.28 9.20 -1.34
C ASP A 802 3.29 8.93 -2.46
N VAL A 803 4.06 9.95 -2.87
CA VAL A 803 5.12 9.81 -3.89
C VAL A 803 6.19 8.79 -3.46
N ALA A 804 6.53 8.74 -2.17
CA ALA A 804 7.54 7.80 -1.67
C ALA A 804 7.02 6.36 -1.59
N PHE A 805 5.83 6.17 -0.98
CA PHE A 805 5.39 4.84 -0.53
C PHE A 805 4.25 4.26 -1.38
N ARG A 806 3.44 5.08 -2.04
CA ARG A 806 2.42 4.61 -2.99
C ARG A 806 2.98 4.53 -4.40
N ASP A 807 3.71 5.57 -4.83
CA ASP A 807 4.29 5.60 -6.18
C ASP A 807 5.68 4.93 -6.23
N GLY A 808 6.30 4.67 -5.07
CA GLY A 808 7.64 4.08 -4.97
C GLY A 808 8.77 4.98 -5.50
N ALA A 809 8.52 6.26 -5.78
CA ALA A 809 9.46 7.19 -6.42
C ALA A 809 10.36 7.91 -5.39
N TYR A 810 11.29 7.19 -4.77
CA TYR A 810 12.11 7.73 -3.66
C TYR A 810 12.97 8.92 -4.05
N GLY A 811 13.54 8.94 -5.25
CA GLY A 811 14.34 10.07 -5.74
C GLY A 811 13.53 11.36 -5.84
N VAL A 812 12.30 11.26 -6.37
CA VAL A 812 11.35 12.39 -6.50
C VAL A 812 10.86 12.83 -5.13
N ALA A 813 10.45 11.89 -4.27
CA ALA A 813 10.03 12.20 -2.89
C ALA A 813 11.15 12.87 -2.07
N ALA A 814 12.40 12.44 -2.25
CA ALA A 814 13.56 13.09 -1.66
C ALA A 814 13.75 14.52 -2.19
N ALA A 815 13.53 14.76 -3.48
CA ALA A 815 13.58 16.11 -4.05
C ALA A 815 12.48 17.02 -3.48
N TRP A 816 11.25 16.53 -3.31
CA TRP A 816 10.18 17.22 -2.60
C TRP A 816 10.58 17.58 -1.16
N SER A 817 11.16 16.63 -0.43
CA SER A 817 11.63 16.83 0.94
C SER A 817 12.70 17.91 1.03
N VAL A 818 13.60 17.97 0.07
CA VAL A 818 14.64 19.02 -0.04
C VAL A 818 14.01 20.38 -0.31
N VAL A 819 13.00 20.47 -1.16
CA VAL A 819 12.24 21.71 -1.43
C VAL A 819 11.53 22.19 -0.16
N ILE A 820 10.84 21.31 0.56
CA ILE A 820 10.21 21.57 1.86
C ILE A 820 11.23 22.14 2.85
N PHE A 821 12.39 21.47 2.96
CA PHE A 821 13.46 21.90 3.86
C PHE A 821 13.91 23.34 3.57
N PHE A 822 14.14 23.68 2.30
CA PHE A 822 14.52 25.05 1.93
C PHE A 822 13.41 26.07 2.14
N MET A 823 12.14 25.71 1.92
CA MET A 823 11.00 26.58 2.22
C MET A 823 10.93 26.91 3.72
N LEU A 824 11.05 25.91 4.58
CA LEU A 824 11.06 26.08 6.04
C LEU A 824 12.27 26.87 6.51
N LEU A 825 13.45 26.63 5.93
CA LEU A 825 14.69 27.35 6.24
C LEU A 825 14.54 28.82 5.89
N ALA A 826 14.05 29.13 4.69
CA ALA A 826 13.83 30.51 4.22
C ALA A 826 12.80 31.25 5.10
N PHE A 827 11.70 30.56 5.45
CA PHE A 827 10.71 31.11 6.36
C PHE A 827 11.33 31.38 7.74
N SER A 828 11.98 30.39 8.34
CA SER A 828 12.57 30.51 9.68
C SER A 828 13.60 31.63 9.76
N TRP A 829 14.49 31.70 8.76
CA TRP A 829 15.50 32.74 8.67
C TRP A 829 14.86 34.15 8.54
N THR A 830 13.87 34.31 7.65
CA THR A 830 13.17 35.58 7.44
C THR A 830 12.40 35.99 8.69
N TYR A 831 11.71 35.03 9.32
CA TYR A 831 10.96 35.26 10.54
C TYR A 831 11.86 35.71 11.70
N MET A 832 12.95 34.97 11.97
CA MET A 832 13.92 35.33 13.03
C MET A 832 14.56 36.70 12.79
N LYS A 833 14.92 37.01 11.54
CA LYS A 833 15.50 38.30 11.18
C LYS A 833 14.52 39.45 11.39
N ARG A 834 13.23 39.29 11.04
CA ARG A 834 12.22 40.34 11.19
C ARG A 834 11.74 40.56 12.62
N THR A 835 11.80 39.51 13.44
CA THR A 835 11.31 39.54 14.82
C THR A 835 12.40 39.89 15.84
N ASN A 836 13.67 40.00 15.40
CA ASN A 836 14.86 40.10 16.24
C ASN A 836 14.95 39.00 17.33
N ALA A 837 14.48 37.81 16.99
CA ALA A 837 14.41 36.66 17.91
C ALA A 837 15.76 36.21 18.45
N THR A 838 16.86 36.59 17.79
CA THR A 838 18.24 36.26 18.17
C THR A 838 18.90 37.32 19.05
N GLU A 839 18.31 38.51 19.18
CA GLU A 839 18.84 39.51 20.10
C GLU A 839 18.37 39.16 21.51
N ALA A 840 19.29 38.61 22.30
CA ALA A 840 19.05 38.39 23.70
C ALA A 840 18.71 39.74 24.33
N THR A 841 17.52 39.89 24.88
CA THR A 841 17.22 40.99 25.79
C THR A 841 18.09 40.77 27.00
N VAL A 842 19.23 41.52 27.03
CA VAL A 842 20.07 41.64 28.22
C VAL A 842 19.31 42.44 29.28
#